data_d0480a9211cb95a23f07a6b343c8c4d5
#
_entry.id   d0480a9211cb95a23f07a6b343c8c4d5
#
_cell.length_a   1.000
_cell.length_b   1.000
_cell.length_c   1.000
_cell.angle_alpha   90.00
_cell.angle_beta   90.00
_cell.angle_gamma   90.00
#
_symmetry.space_group_name_H-M   'P 1'
#
loop_
_entity.id
_entity.type
_entity.pdbx_description
1 polymer ?
#
loop_
_entity_poly.entity_id
_entity_poly.type
_entity_poly.pdbx_seq_one_letter_code
_entity_poly.pdbx_strand_id
1 'polypeptide(L)'
;MSKLENLTAYTVVEKKELKEVNGYGYILSHNKTKARVAVIENDDTNKVFTIGFRTPPADDTGVPHITEHSVLCGSRKFPVKDPFVELCKGSLNTFLNAMTYSDKTVYPLASLNEKDFHNLMHVYMDAVFYPNMYEKKEIMMQEGWHYEIDEETGELTYNGVVFNEMKGVYSSSEQQLYRIIEKSLLPHTAYGFESGGDPEAIPNLTQEDFIAFHKRYYHPSNSYIYLYGDMDAEAELRFIDEEYLQNFDYLEIDSALTDEPAFEKPVEVREYYSIAENESEQDNTYLTYNTVVGTSADKKLCTAFSILEYALLSAPGAPLKKALIDAGLGKDILSSFDDGIKQPNFSIIAKNANAEDLERFIQVLEDTLASIVEQGMDKKSLLAAINYFEFKHKEGNFGRFPKGLMLGLNAFSTWLYDDAAALDLFSLNDVYDALKQDVETGYFEALIKQYILQNTHKSYCLLMPKKGLNNEIAEREKARLAAYKETLSAADIEEIRANMMHLKEYQSSGDAEEDLKKIPMLAIDDIEKHAKKINNRILEIEHVKVLSHDIFTNGITYLSLNFCMDDIDYDKFPVIALLTEIFKYVDTEHFSYSELSNEINLYTGGIGFSTSVTNKKEYGGYVTHFVVSAKMLDAQLDKAMELIEEILFTSKLSDKKRLKEIIAETRAAMKDDLLANGHTTAAGRATAYISKIGVVKELTEGVDYYMYLSDLDDHFEERYEGLAADLQETLGQLLRRDSLLVNFTSDKKPEDTLTESLTRFSCKLSTRLAFENVKEIPVVKKNEGFKTASQVQYVATAGNFCERGYEYTGALNVLQCIFSYDYLWINVRVKGGAYGCMCGFNRSGNAYFTSYRDPNLLETYEIYKEAPDYVRSFEADERDMMKYIIGAISRMDSPLTPSADGNFSLICYLMGIDDADLQRTRDEVLGATPEVIRGLAGYVEAAVDGDVICAIGDEARIEDAKDAFTEVKSVF
;
A
#
# COMPACT_ATOMS: atom_id res chain seq x y z
N MET A 1 3.75 -39.04 -12.52
CA MET A 1 4.52 -38.86 -11.27
C MET A 1 5.22 -37.53 -11.39
N SER A 2 5.07 -36.65 -10.41
CA SER A 2 5.81 -35.39 -10.41
C SER A 2 7.30 -35.69 -10.36
N LYS A 3 8.09 -34.90 -11.09
CA LYS A 3 9.56 -35.00 -11.11
C LYS A 3 10.16 -34.75 -9.70
N LEU A 4 9.44 -33.99 -8.83
CA LEU A 4 9.87 -33.65 -7.47
C LEU A 4 10.06 -34.87 -6.55
N GLU A 5 9.29 -35.95 -6.78
CA GLU A 5 9.41 -37.20 -6.00
C GLU A 5 10.75 -37.94 -6.27
N ASN A 6 11.49 -37.52 -7.30
CA ASN A 6 12.79 -38.13 -7.69
C ASN A 6 14.00 -37.35 -7.15
N LEU A 7 13.80 -36.24 -6.49
CA LEU A 7 14.89 -35.42 -5.93
C LEU A 7 15.49 -36.09 -4.69
N THR A 8 16.75 -36.52 -4.79
CA THR A 8 17.42 -37.25 -3.71
C THR A 8 17.82 -36.38 -2.51
N ALA A 9 17.97 -35.07 -2.73
CA ALA A 9 18.31 -34.09 -1.69
C ALA A 9 17.11 -33.74 -0.80
N TYR A 10 15.88 -34.04 -1.24
CA TYR A 10 14.66 -33.70 -0.55
C TYR A 10 13.80 -34.92 -0.26
N THR A 11 13.00 -34.83 0.80
CA THR A 11 11.94 -35.78 1.12
C THR A 11 10.60 -35.07 0.96
N VAL A 12 9.69 -35.60 0.12
CA VAL A 12 8.31 -35.12 0.03
C VAL A 12 7.58 -35.54 1.30
N VAL A 13 7.12 -34.57 2.08
CA VAL A 13 6.37 -34.78 3.32
C VAL A 13 4.88 -34.86 3.03
N GLU A 14 4.39 -33.97 2.15
CA GLU A 14 2.99 -33.91 1.77
C GLU A 14 2.86 -33.58 0.28
N LYS A 15 1.79 -34.11 -0.34
CA LYS A 15 1.33 -33.74 -1.67
C LYS A 15 -0.18 -33.63 -1.66
N LYS A 16 -0.70 -32.49 -2.12
CA LYS A 16 -2.14 -32.20 -2.11
C LYS A 16 -2.58 -31.56 -3.42
N GLU A 17 -3.70 -31.97 -3.97
CA GLU A 17 -4.36 -31.25 -5.06
C GLU A 17 -4.98 -29.96 -4.52
N LEU A 18 -4.66 -28.82 -5.15
CA LEU A 18 -5.14 -27.49 -4.77
C LEU A 18 -6.03 -26.94 -5.88
N LYS A 19 -7.31 -27.32 -5.88
CA LYS A 19 -8.27 -26.97 -6.94
C LYS A 19 -8.48 -25.47 -7.09
N GLU A 20 -8.38 -24.71 -6.01
CA GLU A 20 -8.62 -23.25 -5.98
C GLU A 20 -7.52 -22.45 -6.68
N VAL A 21 -6.34 -23.06 -6.86
CA VAL A 21 -5.22 -22.50 -7.62
C VAL A 21 -4.87 -23.33 -8.86
N ASN A 22 -5.73 -24.24 -9.26
CA ASN A 22 -5.57 -25.08 -10.45
C ASN A 22 -4.24 -25.85 -10.48
N GLY A 23 -3.84 -26.45 -9.34
CA GLY A 23 -2.50 -27.04 -9.25
C GLY A 23 -2.32 -28.09 -8.15
N TYR A 24 -1.06 -28.35 -7.85
CA TYR A 24 -0.64 -29.24 -6.77
C TYR A 24 0.31 -28.53 -5.81
N GLY A 25 0.08 -28.71 -4.52
CA GLY A 25 0.99 -28.30 -3.46
C GLY A 25 1.87 -29.46 -2.99
N TYR A 26 3.14 -29.20 -2.81
CA TYR A 26 4.13 -30.12 -2.27
C TYR A 26 4.81 -29.50 -1.08
N ILE A 27 4.89 -30.22 0.03
CA ILE A 27 5.75 -29.88 1.16
C ILE A 27 6.95 -30.83 1.16
N LEU A 28 8.14 -30.24 1.13
CA LEU A 28 9.40 -31.00 1.13
C LEU A 28 10.28 -30.55 2.31
N SER A 29 11.12 -31.49 2.76
CA SER A 29 12.18 -31.21 3.73
C SER A 29 13.52 -31.55 3.10
N HIS A 30 14.46 -30.59 3.11
CA HIS A 30 15.83 -30.85 2.67
C HIS A 30 16.53 -31.81 3.61
N ASN A 31 17.08 -32.93 3.09
CA ASN A 31 17.54 -34.05 3.90
C ASN A 31 18.70 -33.71 4.84
N LYS A 32 19.61 -32.84 4.40
CA LYS A 32 20.79 -32.45 5.16
C LYS A 32 20.50 -31.35 6.20
N THR A 33 19.90 -30.25 5.80
CA THR A 33 19.73 -29.07 6.64
C THR A 33 18.38 -28.99 7.35
N LYS A 34 17.41 -29.78 6.90
CA LYS A 34 16.00 -29.71 7.33
C LYS A 34 15.29 -28.38 6.95
N ALA A 35 15.83 -27.67 5.94
CA ALA A 35 15.13 -26.53 5.35
C ALA A 35 13.74 -26.97 4.87
N ARG A 36 12.73 -26.14 5.13
CA ARG A 36 11.34 -26.38 4.78
C ARG A 36 11.08 -25.77 3.41
N VAL A 37 10.42 -26.52 2.53
CA VAL A 37 10.14 -26.08 1.18
C VAL A 37 8.68 -26.36 0.85
N ALA A 38 7.96 -25.33 0.40
CA ALA A 38 6.63 -25.45 -0.19
C ALA A 38 6.69 -25.12 -1.68
N VAL A 39 6.15 -25.98 -2.51
CA VAL A 39 6.07 -25.78 -3.96
C VAL A 39 4.60 -25.87 -4.40
N ILE A 40 4.10 -24.84 -5.06
CA ILE A 40 2.77 -24.81 -5.67
C ILE A 40 2.95 -24.82 -7.19
N GLU A 41 2.83 -26.01 -7.80
CA GLU A 41 2.87 -26.17 -9.26
C GLU A 41 1.49 -25.87 -9.84
N ASN A 42 1.36 -24.85 -10.67
CA ASN A 42 0.13 -24.47 -11.36
C ASN A 42 0.45 -23.81 -12.73
N ASP A 43 -0.57 -23.25 -13.40
CA ASP A 43 -0.48 -22.63 -14.71
C ASP A 43 -0.31 -21.09 -14.66
N ASP A 44 -0.06 -20.51 -13.49
CA ASP A 44 0.21 -19.08 -13.37
C ASP A 44 1.62 -18.78 -13.88
N THR A 45 1.70 -17.94 -14.91
CA THR A 45 2.97 -17.52 -15.51
C THR A 45 3.78 -16.56 -14.64
N ASN A 46 3.16 -15.95 -13.63
CA ASN A 46 3.84 -15.06 -12.70
C ASN A 46 4.46 -15.86 -11.56
N LYS A 47 5.70 -16.30 -11.79
CA LYS A 47 6.46 -17.14 -10.86
C LYS A 47 6.84 -16.37 -9.63
N VAL A 48 6.72 -17.00 -8.47
CA VAL A 48 7.07 -16.41 -7.18
C VAL A 48 8.07 -17.30 -6.44
N PHE A 49 9.08 -16.66 -5.89
CA PHE A 49 9.99 -17.24 -4.89
C PHE A 49 9.93 -16.39 -3.62
N THR A 50 9.95 -17.04 -2.47
CA THR A 50 10.13 -16.38 -1.18
C THR A 50 11.01 -17.25 -0.29
N ILE A 51 12.02 -16.65 0.31
CA ILE A 51 12.72 -17.27 1.44
C ILE A 51 12.44 -16.46 2.70
N GLY A 52 12.03 -17.13 3.76
CA GLY A 52 11.72 -16.52 5.04
C GLY A 52 12.43 -17.21 6.20
N PHE A 53 12.62 -16.45 7.27
CA PHE A 53 13.22 -16.92 8.52
C PHE A 53 12.37 -16.49 9.69
N ARG A 54 12.28 -17.30 10.75
CA ARG A 54 11.84 -16.80 12.05
C ARG A 54 12.95 -15.91 12.61
N THR A 55 12.59 -14.67 12.91
CA THR A 55 13.54 -13.64 13.40
C THR A 55 12.96 -12.92 14.62
N PRO A 56 12.63 -13.65 15.71
CA PRO A 56 12.04 -13.05 16.90
C PRO A 56 12.98 -12.01 17.50
N PRO A 57 12.54 -10.74 17.70
CA PRO A 57 13.31 -9.72 18.40
C PRO A 57 13.44 -10.08 19.90
N ALA A 58 14.52 -9.63 20.52
CA ALA A 58 14.79 -9.79 21.95
C ALA A 58 14.85 -8.44 22.67
N ASP A 59 14.79 -7.34 21.94
CA ASP A 59 14.80 -5.96 22.40
C ASP A 59 14.21 -5.03 21.32
N ASP A 60 14.15 -3.74 21.60
CA ASP A 60 13.58 -2.72 20.73
C ASP A 60 14.63 -2.08 19.80
N THR A 61 15.81 -2.66 19.60
CA THR A 61 16.88 -2.07 18.76
C THR A 61 16.61 -2.18 17.27
N GLY A 62 15.57 -2.91 16.83
CA GLY A 62 15.26 -3.11 15.43
C GLY A 62 16.28 -3.95 14.66
N VAL A 63 17.04 -4.78 15.37
CA VAL A 63 18.06 -5.62 14.71
C VAL A 63 17.50 -6.54 13.62
N PRO A 64 16.23 -7.06 13.67
CA PRO A 64 15.64 -7.78 12.54
C PRO A 64 15.53 -6.92 11.28
N HIS A 65 15.04 -5.69 11.42
CA HIS A 65 14.82 -4.74 10.32
C HIS A 65 16.15 -4.23 9.71
N ILE A 66 17.10 -3.85 10.57
CA ILE A 66 18.43 -3.43 10.12
C ILE A 66 19.15 -4.58 9.40
N THR A 67 18.96 -5.84 9.85
CA THR A 67 19.49 -7.01 9.18
C THR A 67 18.85 -7.25 7.82
N GLU A 68 17.52 -7.05 7.72
CA GLU A 68 16.78 -7.15 6.45
C GLU A 68 17.37 -6.25 5.37
N HIS A 69 17.52 -4.95 5.66
CA HIS A 69 18.18 -4.00 4.75
C HIS A 69 19.61 -4.43 4.41
N SER A 70 20.37 -4.79 5.42
CA SER A 70 21.81 -5.01 5.33
C SER A 70 22.22 -6.24 4.50
N VAL A 71 21.44 -7.32 4.51
CA VAL A 71 21.75 -8.51 3.70
C VAL A 71 21.66 -8.24 2.21
N LEU A 72 20.87 -7.24 1.79
CA LEU A 72 20.73 -6.83 0.40
C LEU A 72 21.87 -5.90 -0.06
N CYS A 73 22.77 -5.46 0.85
CA CYS A 73 23.90 -4.59 0.55
C CYS A 73 25.16 -5.36 0.12
N GLY A 74 24.99 -6.32 -0.79
CA GLY A 74 26.07 -7.13 -1.37
C GLY A 74 26.32 -8.45 -0.68
N SER A 75 26.83 -9.39 -1.46
CA SER A 75 27.06 -10.76 -1.02
C SER A 75 28.33 -11.36 -1.62
N ARG A 76 28.66 -12.57 -1.22
CA ARG A 76 29.85 -13.31 -1.65
C ARG A 76 30.02 -13.39 -3.16
N LYS A 77 28.94 -13.73 -3.89
CA LYS A 77 28.96 -13.85 -5.37
C LYS A 77 28.70 -12.50 -6.04
N PHE A 78 27.96 -11.63 -5.38
CA PHE A 78 27.50 -10.33 -5.90
C PHE A 78 27.99 -9.21 -4.99
N PRO A 79 29.31 -8.89 -4.98
CA PRO A 79 29.93 -8.02 -3.99
C PRO A 79 29.74 -6.51 -4.25
N VAL A 80 28.79 -6.11 -5.10
CA VAL A 80 28.42 -4.71 -5.31
C VAL A 80 27.73 -4.16 -4.06
N LYS A 81 27.70 -2.84 -3.90
CA LYS A 81 27.12 -2.20 -2.71
C LYS A 81 25.62 -2.40 -2.60
N ASP A 82 24.93 -2.40 -3.74
CA ASP A 82 23.48 -2.51 -3.78
C ASP A 82 23.03 -3.40 -4.96
N PRO A 83 23.16 -4.74 -4.82
CA PRO A 83 22.64 -5.68 -5.83
C PRO A 83 21.14 -5.54 -6.05
N PHE A 84 20.39 -5.16 -5.02
CA PHE A 84 18.94 -4.97 -5.09
C PHE A 84 18.58 -3.87 -6.11
N VAL A 85 19.22 -2.71 -6.01
CA VAL A 85 19.01 -1.61 -6.97
C VAL A 85 19.44 -1.98 -8.38
N GLU A 86 20.55 -2.72 -8.52
CA GLU A 86 21.00 -3.21 -9.84
C GLU A 86 19.96 -4.16 -10.49
N LEU A 87 19.32 -5.00 -9.67
CA LEU A 87 18.21 -5.86 -10.14
C LEU A 87 16.96 -5.03 -10.47
N CYS A 88 16.58 -4.07 -9.65
CA CYS A 88 15.45 -3.18 -9.93
C CYS A 88 15.61 -2.42 -11.25
N LYS A 89 16.85 -2.05 -11.60
CA LYS A 89 17.16 -1.39 -12.89
C LYS A 89 17.05 -2.33 -14.07
N GLY A 90 17.43 -3.59 -13.94
CA GLY A 90 17.76 -4.48 -15.06
C GLY A 90 17.01 -5.81 -15.08
N SER A 91 15.86 -5.95 -14.46
CA SER A 91 15.04 -7.16 -14.46
C SER A 91 13.60 -6.92 -14.94
N LEU A 92 12.91 -8.00 -15.30
CA LEU A 92 11.48 -8.02 -15.60
C LEU A 92 10.66 -8.42 -14.37
N ASN A 93 11.12 -8.03 -13.19
CA ASN A 93 10.42 -8.35 -11.96
C ASN A 93 9.00 -7.75 -11.96
N THR A 94 8.05 -8.52 -11.46
CA THR A 94 6.69 -8.06 -11.16
C THR A 94 6.54 -7.72 -9.69
N PHE A 95 7.49 -8.20 -8.87
CA PHE A 95 7.66 -7.85 -7.47
C PHE A 95 9.10 -8.15 -7.03
N LEU A 96 9.68 -7.25 -6.26
CA LEU A 96 11.00 -7.40 -5.65
C LEU A 96 11.04 -6.57 -4.37
N ASN A 97 11.19 -7.21 -3.21
CA ASN A 97 11.23 -6.52 -1.92
C ASN A 97 11.82 -7.43 -0.83
N ALA A 98 11.99 -6.87 0.37
CA ALA A 98 12.16 -7.58 1.62
C ALA A 98 11.16 -7.03 2.64
N MET A 99 10.81 -7.80 3.65
CA MET A 99 9.78 -7.42 4.63
C MET A 99 10.11 -8.00 6.01
N THR A 100 10.18 -7.14 7.01
CA THR A 100 10.27 -7.52 8.42
C THR A 100 8.90 -7.39 9.10
N TYR A 101 8.46 -8.48 9.71
CA TYR A 101 7.27 -8.56 10.55
C TYR A 101 7.68 -8.71 12.02
N SER A 102 6.73 -8.75 12.92
CA SER A 102 7.00 -8.87 14.37
C SER A 102 7.79 -10.12 14.76
N ASP A 103 7.78 -11.19 13.95
CA ASP A 103 8.37 -12.49 14.28
C ASP A 103 9.15 -13.18 13.14
N LYS A 104 9.11 -12.58 11.95
CA LYS A 104 9.71 -13.15 10.72
C LYS A 104 10.27 -12.08 9.81
N THR A 105 11.25 -12.45 9.02
CA THR A 105 11.75 -11.64 7.90
C THR A 105 11.68 -12.48 6.63
N VAL A 106 11.09 -11.93 5.57
CA VAL A 106 10.88 -12.62 4.29
C VAL A 106 11.45 -11.82 3.13
N TYR A 107 11.95 -12.54 2.13
CA TYR A 107 12.58 -12.01 0.92
C TYR A 107 11.82 -12.53 -0.31
N PRO A 108 10.71 -11.88 -0.67
CA PRO A 108 9.88 -12.29 -1.81
C PRO A 108 10.32 -11.64 -3.11
N LEU A 109 10.18 -12.40 -4.19
CA LEU A 109 10.33 -11.90 -5.55
C LEU A 109 9.32 -12.58 -6.50
N ALA A 110 9.03 -11.93 -7.61
CA ALA A 110 8.20 -12.49 -8.67
C ALA A 110 8.66 -12.00 -10.06
N SER A 111 8.56 -12.86 -11.07
CA SER A 111 8.82 -12.53 -12.45
C SER A 111 8.01 -13.39 -13.42
N LEU A 112 7.62 -12.81 -14.58
CA LEU A 112 7.02 -13.54 -15.68
C LEU A 112 8.05 -14.30 -16.51
N ASN A 113 9.30 -13.86 -16.52
CA ASN A 113 10.39 -14.42 -17.30
C ASN A 113 11.15 -15.48 -16.49
N GLU A 114 11.31 -16.69 -17.03
CA GLU A 114 11.94 -17.80 -16.32
C GLU A 114 13.43 -17.55 -16.01
N LYS A 115 14.16 -16.98 -16.98
CA LYS A 115 15.58 -16.64 -16.79
C LYS A 115 15.76 -15.54 -15.74
N ASP A 116 14.90 -14.55 -15.76
CA ASP A 116 14.89 -13.48 -14.78
C ASP A 116 14.54 -14.00 -13.38
N PHE A 117 13.52 -14.83 -13.26
CA PHE A 117 13.11 -15.48 -12.02
C PHE A 117 14.29 -16.24 -11.38
N HIS A 118 15.01 -17.05 -12.18
CA HIS A 118 16.18 -17.76 -11.73
C HIS A 118 17.32 -16.82 -11.28
N ASN A 119 17.59 -15.76 -12.06
CA ASN A 119 18.59 -14.75 -11.72
C ASN A 119 18.30 -14.05 -10.41
N LEU A 120 17.05 -13.60 -10.21
CA LEU A 120 16.61 -12.93 -8.99
C LEU A 120 16.73 -13.86 -7.79
N MET A 121 16.24 -15.10 -7.90
CA MET A 121 16.35 -16.10 -6.84
C MET A 121 17.82 -16.37 -6.46
N HIS A 122 18.71 -16.49 -7.46
CA HIS A 122 20.14 -16.70 -7.22
C HIS A 122 20.76 -15.56 -6.39
N VAL A 123 20.46 -14.31 -6.73
CA VAL A 123 20.99 -13.15 -5.99
C VAL A 123 20.44 -13.13 -4.56
N TYR A 124 19.14 -13.35 -4.38
CA TYR A 124 18.53 -13.36 -3.05
C TYR A 124 19.05 -14.48 -2.14
N MET A 125 19.24 -15.69 -2.70
CA MET A 125 19.80 -16.82 -1.95
C MET A 125 21.23 -16.55 -1.49
N ASP A 126 22.07 -15.91 -2.32
CA ASP A 126 23.44 -15.55 -1.93
C ASP A 126 23.45 -14.42 -0.90
N ALA A 127 22.54 -13.44 -1.06
CA ALA A 127 22.39 -12.32 -0.14
C ALA A 127 22.04 -12.78 1.28
N VAL A 128 21.03 -13.61 1.45
CA VAL A 128 20.56 -14.03 2.77
C VAL A 128 21.52 -14.98 3.48
N PHE A 129 22.29 -15.80 2.75
CA PHE A 129 23.20 -16.77 3.37
C PHE A 129 24.67 -16.32 3.47
N TYR A 130 25.10 -15.39 2.61
CA TYR A 130 26.49 -14.96 2.51
C TYR A 130 26.64 -13.44 2.31
N PRO A 131 25.99 -12.60 3.16
CA PRO A 131 26.02 -11.15 3.01
C PRO A 131 27.39 -10.56 3.34
N ASN A 132 27.71 -9.43 2.73
CA ASN A 132 28.97 -8.70 2.95
C ASN A 132 29.04 -7.96 4.30
N MET A 133 27.95 -7.90 5.06
CA MET A 133 27.89 -7.21 6.36
C MET A 133 28.92 -7.71 7.40
N TYR A 134 29.48 -8.91 7.20
CA TYR A 134 30.54 -9.45 8.05
C TYR A 134 31.90 -8.77 7.86
N GLU A 135 32.13 -8.25 6.66
CA GLU A 135 33.43 -7.67 6.26
C GLU A 135 33.39 -6.14 6.20
N LYS A 136 32.17 -5.54 5.96
CA LYS A 136 31.96 -4.13 5.74
C LYS A 136 31.07 -3.53 6.83
N LYS A 137 31.68 -2.89 7.83
CA LYS A 137 30.92 -2.20 8.90
C LYS A 137 30.11 -1.00 8.41
N GLU A 138 30.48 -0.45 7.25
CA GLU A 138 29.81 0.66 6.58
C GLU A 138 28.33 0.33 6.30
N ILE A 139 28.02 -0.94 6.08
CA ILE A 139 26.64 -1.40 5.83
C ILE A 139 25.74 -1.12 7.03
N MET A 140 26.17 -1.50 8.25
CA MET A 140 25.38 -1.20 9.46
C MET A 140 25.30 0.31 9.72
N MET A 141 26.39 1.05 9.46
CA MET A 141 26.41 2.51 9.64
C MET A 141 25.42 3.21 8.67
N GLN A 142 25.31 2.74 7.44
CA GLN A 142 24.41 3.28 6.42
C GLN A 142 22.96 2.88 6.69
N GLU A 143 22.69 1.58 6.83
CA GLU A 143 21.33 1.07 6.91
C GLU A 143 20.75 1.18 8.33
N GLY A 144 21.57 0.97 9.36
CA GLY A 144 21.13 1.03 10.76
C GLY A 144 21.20 2.45 11.32
N TRP A 145 22.34 2.77 11.93
CA TRP A 145 22.58 4.07 12.54
C TRP A 145 24.07 4.39 12.68
N HIS A 146 24.39 5.69 12.74
CA HIS A 146 25.73 6.20 13.06
C HIS A 146 25.66 7.58 13.69
N TYR A 147 26.74 8.01 14.34
CA TYR A 147 26.89 9.40 14.77
C TYR A 147 27.24 10.31 13.60
N GLU A 148 26.63 11.48 13.55
CA GLU A 148 26.99 12.57 12.64
C GLU A 148 27.33 13.84 13.44
N ILE A 149 28.34 14.58 12.99
CA ILE A 149 28.71 15.87 13.56
C ILE A 149 28.45 16.93 12.49
N ASP A 150 27.56 17.84 12.78
CA ASP A 150 27.31 19.01 11.92
C ASP A 150 28.57 19.89 11.86
N GLU A 151 29.04 20.22 10.66
CA GLU A 151 30.29 20.94 10.47
C GLU A 151 30.22 22.40 10.87
N GLU A 152 29.05 23.05 10.82
CA GLU A 152 28.85 24.46 11.13
C GLU A 152 28.59 24.68 12.61
N THR A 153 27.69 23.90 13.19
CA THR A 153 27.28 24.02 14.60
C THR A 153 28.12 23.16 15.51
N GLY A 154 28.71 22.11 14.99
CA GLY A 154 29.41 21.08 15.74
C GLY A 154 28.47 20.21 16.56
N GLU A 155 27.18 20.22 16.31
CA GLU A 155 26.19 19.39 17.01
C GLU A 155 26.36 17.91 16.67
N LEU A 156 26.18 17.04 17.65
CA LEU A 156 26.21 15.58 17.47
C LEU A 156 24.78 15.09 17.29
N THR A 157 24.52 14.31 16.24
CA THR A 157 23.23 13.75 15.91
C THR A 157 23.34 12.27 15.56
N TYR A 158 22.21 11.58 15.48
CA TYR A 158 22.10 10.25 14.88
C TYR A 158 21.62 10.36 13.44
N ASN A 159 22.12 9.47 12.57
CA ASN A 159 21.67 9.32 11.19
C ASN A 159 21.72 7.83 10.79
N GLY A 160 20.93 7.44 9.79
CA GLY A 160 20.86 6.08 9.25
C GLY A 160 19.52 5.82 8.59
N VAL A 161 19.46 4.93 7.60
CA VAL A 161 18.24 4.71 6.80
C VAL A 161 17.09 4.21 7.67
N VAL A 162 17.27 3.09 8.38
CA VAL A 162 16.25 2.52 9.27
C VAL A 162 15.93 3.46 10.44
N PHE A 163 16.94 4.12 11.01
CA PHE A 163 16.71 5.10 12.08
C PHE A 163 15.76 6.23 11.64
N ASN A 164 16.00 6.82 10.47
CA ASN A 164 15.16 7.88 9.92
C ASN A 164 13.77 7.38 9.51
N GLU A 165 13.71 6.17 8.93
CA GLU A 165 12.44 5.53 8.58
C GLU A 165 11.56 5.38 9.82
N MET A 166 12.13 4.85 10.89
CA MET A 166 11.39 4.60 12.13
C MET A 166 10.95 5.89 12.82
N LYS A 167 11.72 6.98 12.74
CA LYS A 167 11.24 8.31 13.15
C LYS A 167 9.98 8.71 12.37
N GLY A 168 9.93 8.42 11.07
CA GLY A 168 8.75 8.66 10.24
C GLY A 168 7.57 7.77 10.63
N VAL A 169 7.81 6.50 10.92
CA VAL A 169 6.76 5.55 11.37
C VAL A 169 6.17 5.99 12.71
N TYR A 170 7.00 6.42 13.67
CA TYR A 170 6.57 6.93 14.98
C TYR A 170 5.87 8.31 14.90
N SER A 171 5.84 8.95 13.74
CA SER A 171 5.02 10.15 13.51
C SER A 171 3.54 9.83 13.27
N SER A 172 3.18 8.58 12.96
CA SER A 172 1.80 8.13 12.78
C SER A 172 1.20 7.65 14.11
N SER A 173 0.12 8.29 14.56
CA SER A 173 -0.62 7.88 15.77
C SER A 173 -1.22 6.48 15.64
N GLU A 174 -1.71 6.11 14.46
CA GLU A 174 -2.28 4.77 14.24
C GLU A 174 -1.19 3.69 14.27
N GLN A 175 -0.01 3.93 13.69
CA GLN A 175 1.10 2.99 13.78
C GLN A 175 1.57 2.81 15.22
N GLN A 176 1.64 3.89 16.01
CA GLN A 176 1.92 3.79 17.44
C GLN A 176 0.84 2.98 18.17
N LEU A 177 -0.44 3.19 17.84
CA LEU A 177 -1.56 2.49 18.48
C LEU A 177 -1.49 0.98 18.28
N TYR A 178 -1.29 0.50 17.05
CA TYR A 178 -1.20 -0.94 16.76
C TYR A 178 -0.04 -1.61 17.50
N ARG A 179 1.10 -0.93 17.63
CA ARG A 179 2.23 -1.42 18.43
C ARG A 179 1.93 -1.53 19.92
N ILE A 180 1.28 -0.50 20.47
CA ILE A 180 0.85 -0.51 21.87
C ILE A 180 -0.13 -1.66 22.12
N ILE A 181 -1.04 -1.91 21.19
CA ILE A 181 -1.99 -3.04 21.26
C ILE A 181 -1.22 -4.36 21.31
N GLU A 182 -0.32 -4.62 20.36
CA GLU A 182 0.44 -5.87 20.29
C GLU A 182 1.29 -6.09 21.54
N LYS A 183 2.08 -5.08 21.95
CA LYS A 183 2.89 -5.12 23.18
C LYS A 183 2.04 -5.32 24.45
N SER A 184 0.86 -4.73 24.51
CA SER A 184 -0.03 -4.83 25.68
C SER A 184 -0.64 -6.23 25.84
N LEU A 185 -0.88 -6.93 24.71
CA LEU A 185 -1.46 -8.27 24.72
C LEU A 185 -0.43 -9.38 24.89
N LEU A 186 0.81 -9.19 24.39
CA LEU A 186 1.83 -10.22 24.28
C LEU A 186 3.19 -9.81 24.90
N PRO A 187 3.20 -9.21 26.11
CA PRO A 187 4.36 -8.47 26.66
C PRO A 187 5.58 -9.34 26.97
N HIS A 188 5.42 -10.67 27.18
CA HIS A 188 6.50 -11.58 27.57
C HIS A 188 6.98 -12.47 26.42
N THR A 189 6.57 -12.16 25.19
CA THR A 189 6.94 -12.87 23.97
C THR A 189 7.78 -11.97 23.06
N ALA A 190 8.16 -12.46 21.88
CA ALA A 190 8.81 -11.62 20.86
C ALA A 190 7.97 -10.40 20.45
N TYR A 191 6.67 -10.52 20.51
CA TYR A 191 5.72 -9.44 20.19
C TYR A 191 5.67 -8.31 21.22
N GLY A 192 6.30 -8.51 22.38
CA GLY A 192 6.52 -7.45 23.39
C GLY A 192 7.60 -6.46 22.98
N PHE A 193 8.34 -6.71 21.88
CA PHE A 193 9.42 -5.88 21.38
C PHE A 193 9.11 -5.31 19.99
N GLU A 194 9.81 -4.24 19.61
CA GLU A 194 9.67 -3.56 18.33
C GLU A 194 10.65 -4.14 17.29
N SER A 195 10.19 -5.01 16.41
CA SER A 195 11.04 -5.61 15.36
C SER A 195 11.58 -4.57 14.36
N GLY A 196 10.81 -3.52 14.10
CA GLY A 196 11.22 -2.40 13.25
C GLY A 196 12.27 -1.50 13.88
N GLY A 197 12.27 -1.43 15.20
CA GLY A 197 13.14 -0.61 16.02
C GLY A 197 12.50 0.67 16.54
N ASP A 198 12.66 0.90 17.86
CA ASP A 198 12.31 2.16 18.49
C ASP A 198 13.46 3.17 18.27
N PRO A 199 13.19 4.39 17.74
CA PRO A 199 14.23 5.40 17.52
C PRO A 199 15.06 5.74 18.76
N GLU A 200 14.50 5.60 19.97
CA GLU A 200 15.24 5.79 21.23
C GLU A 200 16.15 4.58 21.55
N ALA A 201 15.83 3.38 21.05
CA ALA A 201 16.56 2.15 21.32
C ALA A 201 17.55 1.75 20.19
N ILE A 202 17.24 2.05 18.93
CA ILE A 202 18.09 1.75 17.78
C ILE A 202 19.58 2.10 17.99
N PRO A 203 19.93 3.28 18.59
CA PRO A 203 21.34 3.63 18.81
C PRO A 203 22.06 2.78 19.87
N ASN A 204 21.39 1.83 20.51
CA ASN A 204 22.02 0.87 21.42
C ASN A 204 22.51 -0.39 20.70
N LEU A 205 22.11 -0.62 19.43
CA LEU A 205 22.56 -1.77 18.66
C LEU A 205 24.05 -1.68 18.35
N THR A 206 24.79 -2.70 18.75
CA THR A 206 26.23 -2.82 18.45
C THR A 206 26.47 -3.63 17.17
N GLN A 207 27.67 -3.46 16.56
CA GLN A 207 28.07 -4.27 15.41
C GLN A 207 28.14 -5.77 15.77
N GLU A 208 28.54 -6.10 16.99
CA GLU A 208 28.64 -7.46 17.48
C GLU A 208 27.26 -8.12 17.59
N ASP A 209 26.27 -7.44 18.16
CA ASP A 209 24.90 -7.95 18.30
C ASP A 209 24.24 -8.12 16.94
N PHE A 210 24.43 -7.14 16.04
CA PHE A 210 23.96 -7.20 14.66
C PHE A 210 24.49 -8.44 13.92
N ILE A 211 25.79 -8.68 13.97
CA ILE A 211 26.40 -9.87 13.36
C ILE A 211 25.96 -11.17 14.05
N ALA A 212 25.79 -11.15 15.38
CA ALA A 212 25.34 -12.31 16.12
C ALA A 212 23.89 -12.69 15.76
N PHE A 213 23.03 -11.70 15.51
CA PHE A 213 21.65 -11.91 15.09
C PHE A 213 21.57 -12.66 13.77
N HIS A 214 22.27 -12.18 12.73
CA HIS A 214 22.30 -12.87 11.44
C HIS A 214 22.85 -14.30 11.58
N LYS A 215 23.96 -14.52 12.27
CA LYS A 215 24.54 -15.85 12.51
C LYS A 215 23.57 -16.82 13.17
N ARG A 216 22.71 -16.29 14.06
CA ARG A 216 21.74 -17.10 14.81
C ARG A 216 20.57 -17.53 13.95
N TYR A 217 19.99 -16.63 13.16
CA TYR A 217 18.70 -16.85 12.53
C TYR A 217 18.76 -17.14 11.02
N TYR A 218 19.75 -16.64 10.30
CA TYR A 218 19.87 -16.79 8.84
C TYR A 218 20.62 -18.06 8.46
N HIS A 219 20.00 -19.18 8.73
CA HIS A 219 20.56 -20.51 8.46
C HIS A 219 19.50 -21.39 7.79
N PRO A 220 19.86 -22.28 6.84
CA PRO A 220 18.89 -23.15 6.17
C PRO A 220 17.99 -23.94 7.13
N SER A 221 18.48 -24.35 8.31
CA SER A 221 17.64 -25.08 9.28
C SER A 221 16.50 -24.25 9.89
N ASN A 222 16.57 -22.92 9.78
CA ASN A 222 15.52 -21.99 10.19
C ASN A 222 14.73 -21.42 8.99
N SER A 223 15.06 -21.81 7.76
CA SER A 223 14.45 -21.24 6.55
C SER A 223 13.16 -21.93 6.14
N TYR A 224 12.30 -21.15 5.50
CA TYR A 224 11.07 -21.52 4.83
C TYR A 224 11.16 -21.01 3.39
N ILE A 225 11.21 -21.94 2.42
CA ILE A 225 11.35 -21.64 1.00
C ILE A 225 10.01 -21.91 0.31
N TYR A 226 9.48 -20.92 -0.41
CA TYR A 226 8.22 -21.01 -1.14
C TYR A 226 8.45 -20.75 -2.62
N LEU A 227 7.94 -21.66 -3.46
CA LEU A 227 7.93 -21.59 -4.92
C LEU A 227 6.49 -21.71 -5.43
N TYR A 228 6.09 -20.85 -6.38
CA TYR A 228 4.73 -20.85 -6.95
C TYR A 228 4.78 -20.50 -8.44
N GLY A 229 3.96 -21.18 -9.24
CA GLY A 229 3.77 -20.89 -10.65
C GLY A 229 4.16 -22.02 -11.58
N ASP A 230 4.37 -21.69 -12.86
CA ASP A 230 4.63 -22.64 -13.95
C ASP A 230 6.13 -22.94 -14.21
N MET A 231 7.02 -22.58 -13.27
CA MET A 231 8.46 -22.82 -13.39
C MET A 231 8.82 -24.31 -13.42
N ASP A 232 10.01 -24.65 -13.93
CA ASP A 232 10.62 -26.00 -13.71
C ASP A 232 11.10 -26.13 -12.27
N ALA A 233 10.19 -26.45 -11.36
CA ALA A 233 10.48 -26.57 -9.93
C ALA A 233 11.54 -27.63 -9.61
N GLU A 234 11.70 -28.67 -10.44
CA GLU A 234 12.79 -29.67 -10.29
C GLU A 234 14.16 -29.01 -10.49
N ALA A 235 14.29 -28.20 -11.55
CA ALA A 235 15.54 -27.50 -11.86
C ALA A 235 15.91 -26.50 -10.76
N GLU A 236 14.92 -25.71 -10.29
CA GLU A 236 15.16 -24.72 -9.25
C GLU A 236 15.53 -25.36 -7.91
N LEU A 237 14.88 -26.44 -7.51
CA LEU A 237 15.23 -27.15 -6.27
C LEU A 237 16.60 -27.83 -6.33
N ARG A 238 17.01 -28.33 -7.50
CA ARG A 238 18.40 -28.82 -7.69
C ARG A 238 19.41 -27.71 -7.52
N PHE A 239 19.14 -26.57 -8.15
CA PHE A 239 20.00 -25.39 -8.04
C PHE A 239 20.10 -24.91 -6.58
N ILE A 240 18.99 -24.81 -5.87
CA ILE A 240 18.95 -24.42 -4.44
C ILE A 240 19.78 -25.39 -3.59
N ASP A 241 19.68 -26.70 -3.83
CA ASP A 241 20.52 -27.70 -3.13
C ASP A 241 21.99 -27.54 -3.48
N GLU A 242 22.34 -27.63 -4.78
CA GLU A 242 23.74 -27.71 -5.26
C GLU A 242 24.52 -26.43 -4.95
N GLU A 243 23.93 -25.27 -5.05
CA GLU A 243 24.60 -23.97 -4.84
C GLU A 243 24.58 -23.50 -3.39
N TYR A 244 23.57 -23.88 -2.62
CA TYR A 244 23.36 -23.33 -1.29
C TYR A 244 23.19 -24.37 -0.20
N LEU A 245 22.12 -25.17 -0.17
CA LEU A 245 21.75 -25.94 1.00
C LEU A 245 22.76 -27.05 1.34
N GLN A 246 23.36 -27.70 0.34
CA GLN A 246 24.34 -28.73 0.58
C GLN A 246 25.63 -28.25 1.31
N ASN A 247 25.89 -26.93 1.29
CA ASN A 247 27.04 -26.32 1.95
C ASN A 247 26.90 -26.17 3.46
N PHE A 248 25.71 -26.43 3.99
CA PHE A 248 25.40 -26.32 5.41
C PHE A 248 25.08 -27.69 6.01
N ASP A 249 25.43 -27.86 7.28
CA ASP A 249 24.98 -28.98 8.08
C ASP A 249 23.70 -28.57 8.86
N TYR A 250 22.98 -29.54 9.42
CA TYR A 250 21.86 -29.23 10.32
C TYR A 250 22.38 -28.49 11.56
N LEU A 251 21.67 -27.43 11.91
CA LEU A 251 21.89 -26.66 13.15
C LEU A 251 20.57 -26.55 13.90
N GLU A 252 20.54 -26.92 15.17
CA GLU A 252 19.41 -26.65 16.03
C GLU A 252 19.38 -25.16 16.38
N ILE A 253 18.30 -24.47 16.01
CA ILE A 253 18.15 -23.03 16.19
C ILE A 253 16.92 -22.78 17.07
N ASP A 254 17.15 -22.12 18.19
CA ASP A 254 16.09 -21.66 19.08
C ASP A 254 15.47 -20.38 18.50
N SER A 255 14.47 -20.57 17.62
CA SER A 255 13.63 -19.53 17.02
C SER A 255 12.14 -19.76 17.30
N ALA A 256 11.82 -20.69 18.19
CA ALA A 256 10.44 -21.02 18.49
C ALA A 256 9.74 -19.84 19.17
N LEU A 257 8.54 -19.53 18.67
CA LEU A 257 7.68 -18.51 19.24
C LEU A 257 6.87 -19.11 20.39
N THR A 258 6.90 -18.45 21.52
CA THR A 258 6.15 -18.87 22.72
C THR A 258 4.77 -18.21 22.75
N ASP A 259 3.81 -18.86 23.39
CA ASP A 259 2.52 -18.25 23.64
C ASP A 259 2.57 -17.38 24.89
N GLU A 260 1.90 -16.24 24.85
CA GLU A 260 1.62 -15.45 26.05
C GLU A 260 0.52 -16.16 26.87
N PRO A 261 0.74 -16.42 28.14
CA PRO A 261 -0.32 -16.99 28.99
C PRO A 261 -1.49 -16.02 29.15
N ALA A 262 -2.71 -16.54 29.17
CA ALA A 262 -3.88 -15.70 29.40
C ALA A 262 -3.77 -14.93 30.74
N PHE A 263 -4.13 -13.66 30.69
CA PHE A 263 -4.09 -12.78 31.87
C PHE A 263 -5.14 -13.19 32.92
N GLU A 264 -4.85 -12.93 34.19
CA GLU A 264 -5.85 -13.12 35.25
C GLU A 264 -6.98 -12.07 35.17
N LYS A 265 -6.67 -10.88 34.68
CA LYS A 265 -7.60 -9.76 34.46
C LYS A 265 -7.09 -8.88 33.32
N PRO A 266 -7.99 -8.12 32.66
CA PRO A 266 -7.58 -7.17 31.63
C PRO A 266 -6.49 -6.20 32.11
N VAL A 267 -5.60 -5.80 31.19
CA VAL A 267 -4.53 -4.82 31.41
C VAL A 267 -4.94 -3.48 30.82
N GLU A 268 -4.65 -2.38 31.51
CA GLU A 268 -4.84 -1.02 31.00
C GLU A 268 -3.48 -0.37 30.72
N VAL A 269 -3.34 0.23 29.52
CA VAL A 269 -2.12 0.93 29.07
C VAL A 269 -2.49 2.35 28.66
N ARG A 270 -1.68 3.33 29.09
CA ARG A 270 -1.86 4.75 28.74
C ARG A 270 -0.58 5.30 28.17
N GLU A 271 -0.66 5.81 26.94
CA GLU A 271 0.46 6.38 26.20
C GLU A 271 0.03 7.69 25.53
N TYR A 272 1.02 8.43 25.03
CA TYR A 272 0.78 9.73 24.38
C TYR A 272 1.34 9.74 22.97
N TYR A 273 0.66 10.48 22.07
CA TYR A 273 1.17 10.80 20.75
C TYR A 273 1.20 12.30 20.53
N SER A 274 2.03 12.75 19.62
CA SER A 274 2.20 14.17 19.32
C SER A 274 1.08 14.70 18.43
N ILE A 275 0.55 15.88 18.79
CA ILE A 275 -0.32 16.68 17.92
C ILE A 275 0.29 18.07 17.74
N ALA A 276 -0.12 18.77 16.66
CA ALA A 276 0.33 20.12 16.37
C ALA A 276 -0.20 21.13 17.42
N GLU A 277 0.50 22.26 17.58
CA GLU A 277 0.16 23.28 18.59
C GLU A 277 -1.25 23.87 18.39
N ASN A 278 -1.76 23.92 17.16
CA ASN A 278 -3.09 24.42 16.84
C ASN A 278 -4.21 23.37 16.97
N GLU A 279 -3.89 22.10 17.14
CA GLU A 279 -4.88 21.03 17.32
C GLU A 279 -5.44 21.02 18.75
N SER A 280 -6.64 20.43 18.91
CA SER A 280 -7.27 20.26 20.23
C SER A 280 -6.87 18.94 20.84
N GLU A 281 -6.58 18.93 22.15
CA GLU A 281 -6.43 17.68 22.90
C GLU A 281 -7.78 17.03 23.20
N GLN A 282 -8.87 17.79 23.15
CA GLN A 282 -10.23 17.27 23.30
C GLN A 282 -10.69 16.61 22.00
N ASP A 283 -11.42 15.49 22.13
CA ASP A 283 -11.92 14.67 21.02
C ASP A 283 -10.81 14.16 20.08
N ASN A 284 -9.63 13.82 20.63
CA ASN A 284 -8.49 13.30 19.86
C ASN A 284 -7.81 12.09 20.54
N THR A 285 -8.45 11.47 21.53
CA THR A 285 -7.95 10.24 22.16
C THR A 285 -8.43 9.01 21.38
N TYR A 286 -7.56 8.00 21.26
CA TYR A 286 -7.94 6.66 20.85
C TYR A 286 -8.22 5.81 22.08
N LEU A 287 -9.36 5.13 22.11
CA LEU A 287 -9.72 4.12 23.11
C LEU A 287 -9.81 2.76 22.44
N THR A 288 -9.19 1.72 23.00
CA THR A 288 -9.21 0.41 22.42
C THR A 288 -9.68 -0.67 23.36
N TYR A 289 -10.35 -1.68 22.80
CA TYR A 289 -10.70 -2.94 23.44
C TYR A 289 -10.08 -4.07 22.65
N ASN A 290 -9.09 -4.74 23.20
CA ASN A 290 -8.28 -5.72 22.50
C ASN A 290 -8.36 -7.07 23.17
N THR A 291 -8.38 -8.16 22.39
CA THR A 291 -8.45 -9.53 22.91
C THR A 291 -7.66 -10.50 22.04
N VAL A 292 -7.03 -11.50 22.65
CA VAL A 292 -6.35 -12.59 21.94
C VAL A 292 -7.36 -13.67 21.53
N VAL A 293 -7.23 -14.17 20.30
CA VAL A 293 -8.17 -15.12 19.69
C VAL A 293 -7.47 -16.41 19.27
N GLY A 294 -7.36 -17.36 20.14
CA GLY A 294 -6.89 -18.72 19.80
C GLY A 294 -5.50 -18.75 19.17
N THR A 295 -5.39 -19.40 18.01
CA THR A 295 -4.16 -19.55 17.23
C THR A 295 -4.40 -19.34 15.74
N SER A 296 -3.44 -18.75 15.04
CA SER A 296 -3.46 -18.54 13.59
C SER A 296 -3.50 -19.85 12.78
N ALA A 297 -3.04 -20.97 13.35
CA ALA A 297 -3.15 -22.28 12.72
C ALA A 297 -4.61 -22.80 12.61
N ASP A 298 -5.57 -22.26 13.37
CA ASP A 298 -6.99 -22.58 13.21
C ASP A 298 -7.65 -21.72 12.13
N LYS A 299 -7.50 -22.14 10.87
CA LYS A 299 -8.03 -21.41 9.70
C LYS A 299 -9.54 -21.13 9.76
N LYS A 300 -10.34 -22.05 10.35
CA LYS A 300 -11.79 -21.83 10.48
C LYS A 300 -12.09 -20.74 11.49
N LEU A 301 -11.40 -20.73 12.61
CA LEU A 301 -11.51 -19.69 13.63
C LEU A 301 -11.10 -18.32 13.08
N CYS A 302 -9.95 -18.23 12.41
CA CYS A 302 -9.46 -16.98 11.82
C CYS A 302 -10.42 -16.45 10.74
N THR A 303 -10.88 -17.30 9.81
CA THR A 303 -11.88 -16.92 8.81
C THR A 303 -13.19 -16.45 9.46
N ALA A 304 -13.64 -17.13 10.52
CA ALA A 304 -14.86 -16.75 11.24
C ALA A 304 -14.69 -15.39 11.94
N PHE A 305 -13.51 -15.08 12.50
CA PHE A 305 -13.25 -13.79 13.13
C PHE A 305 -13.15 -12.64 12.11
N SER A 306 -12.57 -12.85 10.93
CA SER A 306 -12.63 -11.88 9.83
C SER A 306 -14.08 -11.57 9.42
N ILE A 307 -14.94 -12.61 9.35
CA ILE A 307 -16.37 -12.45 9.06
C ILE A 307 -17.09 -11.69 10.20
N LEU A 308 -16.78 -12.03 11.47
CA LEU A 308 -17.35 -11.35 12.64
C LEU A 308 -16.93 -9.87 12.69
N GLU A 309 -15.65 -9.58 12.46
CA GLU A 309 -15.14 -8.21 12.38
C GLU A 309 -15.96 -7.40 11.36
N TYR A 310 -16.10 -7.93 10.16
CA TYR A 310 -16.87 -7.26 9.11
C TYR A 310 -18.35 -7.08 9.50
N ALA A 311 -19.00 -8.14 9.96
CA ALA A 311 -20.43 -8.11 10.27
C ALA A 311 -20.78 -7.22 11.48
N LEU A 312 -19.86 -7.09 12.47
CA LEU A 312 -20.10 -6.32 13.69
C LEU A 312 -19.68 -4.85 13.56
N LEU A 313 -18.65 -4.55 12.74
CA LEU A 313 -17.93 -3.27 12.76
C LEU A 313 -17.75 -2.63 11.39
N SER A 314 -17.31 -3.37 10.36
CA SER A 314 -16.89 -2.77 9.09
C SER A 314 -18.01 -2.66 8.05
N ALA A 315 -19.03 -3.54 8.10
CA ALA A 315 -20.16 -3.46 7.16
C ALA A 315 -21.00 -2.19 7.40
N PRO A 316 -21.54 -1.55 6.35
CA PRO A 316 -22.48 -0.44 6.51
C PRO A 316 -23.65 -0.79 7.42
N GLY A 317 -23.82 -0.03 8.50
CA GLY A 317 -24.86 -0.27 9.51
C GLY A 317 -24.54 -1.41 10.50
N ALA A 318 -23.31 -1.85 10.57
CA ALA A 318 -22.85 -2.85 11.53
C ALA A 318 -23.27 -2.50 12.97
N PRO A 319 -23.85 -3.46 13.70
CA PRO A 319 -24.59 -3.15 14.93
C PRO A 319 -23.71 -2.60 16.05
N LEU A 320 -22.47 -3.06 16.19
CA LEU A 320 -21.56 -2.59 17.25
C LEU A 320 -21.01 -1.21 16.92
N LYS A 321 -20.55 -0.96 15.68
CA LYS A 321 -20.14 0.37 15.22
C LYS A 321 -21.27 1.38 15.47
N LYS A 322 -22.48 1.04 15.04
CA LYS A 322 -23.65 1.91 15.22
C LYS A 322 -23.93 2.22 16.69
N ALA A 323 -23.89 1.23 17.57
CA ALA A 323 -24.16 1.42 18.99
C ALA A 323 -23.14 2.36 19.65
N LEU A 324 -21.87 2.25 19.31
CA LEU A 324 -20.79 3.10 19.84
C LEU A 324 -20.90 4.54 19.32
N ILE A 325 -21.17 4.73 18.03
CA ILE A 325 -21.38 6.06 17.44
C ILE A 325 -22.64 6.73 18.00
N ASP A 326 -23.75 6.01 18.10
CA ASP A 326 -25.01 6.54 18.68
C ASP A 326 -24.84 6.91 20.18
N ALA A 327 -23.92 6.26 20.89
CA ALA A 327 -23.56 6.61 22.26
C ALA A 327 -22.60 7.83 22.33
N GLY A 328 -22.13 8.37 21.21
CA GLY A 328 -21.17 9.49 21.14
C GLY A 328 -19.76 9.11 21.62
N LEU A 329 -19.34 7.86 21.40
CA LEU A 329 -18.05 7.33 21.82
C LEU A 329 -17.09 7.33 20.63
N GLY A 330 -16.50 8.47 20.37
CA GLY A 330 -15.63 8.73 19.21
C GLY A 330 -16.38 9.25 17.99
N LYS A 331 -15.63 9.79 17.03
CA LYS A 331 -16.18 10.25 15.74
C LYS A 331 -16.15 9.14 14.70
N ASP A 332 -15.27 8.15 14.83
CA ASP A 332 -15.23 6.92 14.08
C ASP A 332 -14.90 5.72 14.97
N ILE A 333 -15.34 4.54 14.52
CA ILE A 333 -15.01 3.24 15.13
C ILE A 333 -14.29 2.41 14.10
N LEU A 334 -13.04 2.10 14.40
CA LEU A 334 -12.18 1.23 13.60
C LEU A 334 -12.14 -0.17 14.24
N SER A 335 -11.70 -1.14 13.46
CA SER A 335 -11.46 -2.51 13.93
C SER A 335 -10.26 -3.11 13.24
N SER A 336 -9.65 -4.10 13.89
CA SER A 336 -8.56 -4.88 13.31
C SER A 336 -8.66 -6.32 13.80
N PHE A 337 -8.46 -7.27 12.90
CA PHE A 337 -8.19 -8.66 13.22
C PHE A 337 -6.86 -9.04 12.59
N ASP A 338 -5.84 -9.17 13.42
CA ASP A 338 -4.50 -9.57 12.98
C ASP A 338 -4.30 -11.07 13.25
N ASP A 339 -4.30 -11.85 12.17
CA ASP A 339 -4.01 -13.29 12.15
C ASP A 339 -2.62 -13.60 11.56
N GLY A 340 -1.82 -12.57 11.29
CA GLY A 340 -0.44 -12.68 10.78
C GLY A 340 0.60 -13.07 11.83
N ILE A 341 0.21 -13.19 13.10
CA ILE A 341 1.04 -13.56 14.26
C ILE A 341 0.52 -14.85 14.90
N LYS A 342 1.32 -15.49 15.77
CA LYS A 342 1.01 -16.81 16.32
C LYS A 342 -0.29 -16.84 17.13
N GLN A 343 -0.53 -15.82 17.95
CA GLN A 343 -1.77 -15.64 18.71
C GLN A 343 -2.52 -14.44 18.13
N PRO A 344 -3.48 -14.67 17.22
CA PRO A 344 -4.25 -13.59 16.61
C PRO A 344 -4.88 -12.66 17.64
N ASN A 345 -4.97 -11.38 17.31
CA ASN A 345 -5.66 -10.41 18.14
C ASN A 345 -6.82 -9.75 17.39
N PHE A 346 -7.86 -9.42 18.14
CA PHE A 346 -9.03 -8.69 17.67
C PHE A 346 -9.16 -7.40 18.47
N SER A 347 -9.23 -6.28 17.76
CA SER A 347 -9.23 -4.95 18.36
C SER A 347 -10.42 -4.12 17.86
N ILE A 348 -11.04 -3.38 18.77
CA ILE A 348 -12.11 -2.41 18.52
C ILE A 348 -11.61 -1.07 19.02
N ILE A 349 -11.63 -0.06 18.16
CA ILE A 349 -10.94 1.22 18.37
C ILE A 349 -11.94 2.35 18.20
N ALA A 350 -12.17 3.14 19.24
CA ALA A 350 -12.88 4.42 19.13
C ALA A 350 -11.84 5.53 18.87
N LYS A 351 -11.96 6.17 17.72
CA LYS A 351 -11.12 7.28 17.25
C LYS A 351 -11.79 8.62 17.55
N ASN A 352 -10.99 9.63 17.87
CA ASN A 352 -11.46 10.95 18.22
C ASN A 352 -12.46 10.94 19.41
N ALA A 353 -12.11 10.17 20.45
CA ALA A 353 -12.83 10.06 21.72
C ALA A 353 -12.14 10.89 22.82
N ASN A 354 -12.56 10.73 24.07
CA ASN A 354 -11.92 11.33 25.25
C ASN A 354 -11.52 10.26 26.25
N ALA A 355 -10.44 10.48 26.99
CA ALA A 355 -9.89 9.50 27.93
C ALA A 355 -10.87 9.11 29.06
N GLU A 356 -11.74 10.02 29.48
CA GLU A 356 -12.79 9.80 30.49
C GLU A 356 -13.91 8.87 30.01
N ASP A 357 -14.04 8.64 28.71
CA ASP A 357 -15.09 7.79 28.12
C ASP A 357 -14.75 6.30 28.16
N LEU A 358 -13.54 5.89 28.60
CA LEU A 358 -13.10 4.49 28.56
C LEU A 358 -14.09 3.52 29.22
N GLU A 359 -14.50 3.78 30.46
CA GLU A 359 -15.43 2.89 31.19
C GLU A 359 -16.77 2.76 30.45
N ARG A 360 -17.27 3.87 29.89
CA ARG A 360 -18.52 3.90 29.12
C ARG A 360 -18.36 3.18 27.77
N PHE A 361 -17.20 3.32 27.13
CA PHE A 361 -16.87 2.61 25.90
C PHE A 361 -16.91 1.10 26.11
N ILE A 362 -16.23 0.60 27.16
CA ILE A 362 -16.24 -0.83 27.51
C ILE A 362 -17.65 -1.30 27.81
N GLN A 363 -18.41 -0.55 28.61
CA GLN A 363 -19.77 -0.93 29.01
C GLN A 363 -20.70 -1.02 27.79
N VAL A 364 -20.77 -0.02 26.93
CA VAL A 364 -21.62 -0.02 25.74
C VAL A 364 -21.24 -1.16 24.80
N LEU A 365 -19.95 -1.41 24.61
CA LEU A 365 -19.43 -2.51 23.81
C LEU A 365 -19.89 -3.86 24.35
N GLU A 366 -19.62 -4.15 25.63
CA GLU A 366 -19.96 -5.45 26.24
C GLU A 366 -21.48 -5.66 26.36
N ASP A 367 -22.25 -4.63 26.67
CA ASP A 367 -23.72 -4.71 26.74
C ASP A 367 -24.31 -4.99 25.35
N THR A 368 -23.77 -4.35 24.30
CA THR A 368 -24.21 -4.58 22.91
C THR A 368 -23.89 -6.00 22.46
N LEU A 369 -22.66 -6.46 22.70
CA LEU A 369 -22.27 -7.83 22.35
C LEU A 369 -23.06 -8.89 23.17
N ALA A 370 -23.31 -8.64 24.44
CA ALA A 370 -24.14 -9.53 25.27
C ALA A 370 -25.58 -9.62 24.73
N SER A 371 -26.15 -8.50 24.32
CA SER A 371 -27.47 -8.44 23.68
C SER A 371 -27.47 -9.24 22.35
N ILE A 372 -26.45 -9.09 21.52
CA ILE A 372 -26.28 -9.85 20.27
C ILE A 372 -26.21 -11.36 20.55
N VAL A 373 -25.44 -11.78 21.55
CA VAL A 373 -25.33 -13.19 21.95
C VAL A 373 -26.68 -13.75 22.45
N GLU A 374 -27.47 -12.95 23.17
CA GLU A 374 -28.77 -13.38 23.67
C GLU A 374 -29.85 -13.45 22.59
N GLN A 375 -29.89 -12.46 21.69
CA GLN A 375 -30.91 -12.36 20.66
C GLN A 375 -30.57 -13.12 19.38
N GLY A 376 -29.31 -13.45 19.16
CA GLY A 376 -28.77 -14.00 17.92
C GLY A 376 -28.38 -12.92 16.93
N MET A 377 -27.38 -13.20 16.11
CA MET A 377 -26.99 -12.34 14.99
C MET A 377 -27.99 -12.44 13.84
N ASP A 378 -28.14 -11.37 13.06
CA ASP A 378 -28.90 -11.42 11.82
C ASP A 378 -28.25 -12.38 10.82
N LYS A 379 -28.98 -13.47 10.52
CA LYS A 379 -28.47 -14.53 9.64
C LYS A 379 -28.20 -14.05 8.22
N LYS A 380 -29.00 -13.09 7.73
CA LYS A 380 -28.82 -12.52 6.40
C LYS A 380 -27.52 -11.72 6.32
N SER A 381 -27.23 -10.93 7.35
CA SER A 381 -25.97 -10.17 7.46
C SER A 381 -24.74 -11.09 7.56
N LEU A 382 -24.83 -12.20 8.32
CA LEU A 382 -23.75 -13.18 8.37
C LEU A 382 -23.52 -13.85 7.02
N LEU A 383 -24.59 -14.30 6.33
CA LEU A 383 -24.46 -14.88 5.00
C LEU A 383 -23.90 -13.90 3.97
N ALA A 384 -24.28 -12.62 4.06
CA ALA A 384 -23.74 -11.56 3.21
C ALA A 384 -22.24 -11.36 3.46
N ALA A 385 -21.81 -11.34 4.73
CA ALA A 385 -20.41 -11.26 5.10
C ALA A 385 -19.60 -12.48 4.61
N ILE A 386 -20.12 -13.70 4.79
CA ILE A 386 -19.48 -14.92 4.29
C ILE A 386 -19.31 -14.85 2.76
N ASN A 387 -20.37 -14.48 2.02
CA ASN A 387 -20.31 -14.36 0.56
C ASN A 387 -19.31 -13.30 0.09
N TYR A 388 -19.19 -12.17 0.81
CA TYR A 388 -18.21 -11.14 0.53
C TYR A 388 -16.77 -11.67 0.58
N PHE A 389 -16.42 -12.41 1.64
CA PHE A 389 -15.07 -13.01 1.77
C PHE A 389 -14.85 -14.15 0.78
N GLU A 390 -15.86 -15.01 0.58
CA GLU A 390 -15.80 -16.09 -0.41
C GLU A 390 -15.60 -15.54 -1.83
N PHE A 391 -16.29 -14.46 -2.20
CA PHE A 391 -16.12 -13.82 -3.51
C PHE A 391 -14.69 -13.28 -3.67
N LYS A 392 -14.17 -12.57 -2.67
CA LYS A 392 -12.78 -12.07 -2.67
C LYS A 392 -11.77 -13.20 -2.84
N HIS A 393 -11.97 -14.29 -2.12
CA HIS A 393 -11.10 -15.47 -2.20
C HIS A 393 -11.12 -16.08 -3.60
N LYS A 394 -12.31 -16.28 -4.19
CA LYS A 394 -12.49 -16.82 -5.54
C LYS A 394 -11.93 -15.92 -6.62
N GLU A 395 -12.14 -14.62 -6.53
CA GLU A 395 -11.60 -13.64 -7.46
C GLU A 395 -10.06 -13.63 -7.42
N GLY A 396 -9.48 -13.69 -6.22
CA GLY A 396 -8.03 -13.69 -6.01
C GLY A 396 -7.36 -12.46 -6.63
N ASN A 397 -8.05 -11.32 -6.61
CA ASN A 397 -7.54 -10.06 -7.13
C ASN A 397 -6.89 -9.26 -6.00
N PHE A 398 -5.57 -9.13 -6.04
CA PHE A 398 -4.76 -8.39 -5.08
C PHE A 398 -4.20 -7.07 -5.67
N GLY A 399 -4.90 -6.51 -6.68
CA GLY A 399 -4.50 -5.28 -7.34
C GLY A 399 -3.19 -5.47 -8.13
N ARG A 400 -2.16 -4.70 -7.77
CA ARG A 400 -0.84 -4.76 -8.41
C ARG A 400 0.05 -5.91 -7.92
N PHE A 401 -0.33 -6.58 -6.84
CA PHE A 401 0.49 -7.65 -6.27
C PHE A 401 0.21 -8.99 -6.97
N PRO A 402 1.26 -9.78 -7.30
CA PRO A 402 1.11 -11.12 -7.84
C PRO A 402 0.26 -12.01 -6.92
N LYS A 403 -0.68 -12.76 -7.51
CA LYS A 403 -1.55 -13.67 -6.72
C LYS A 403 -0.73 -14.68 -5.92
N GLY A 404 0.26 -15.32 -6.53
CA GLY A 404 1.12 -16.29 -5.87
C GLY A 404 1.91 -15.71 -4.69
N LEU A 405 2.33 -14.44 -4.80
CA LEU A 405 2.98 -13.72 -3.71
C LEU A 405 2.06 -13.59 -2.49
N MET A 406 0.84 -13.08 -2.70
CA MET A 406 -0.10 -12.85 -1.59
C MET A 406 -0.52 -14.16 -0.92
N LEU A 407 -0.77 -15.20 -1.72
CA LEU A 407 -1.04 -16.53 -1.19
C LEU A 407 0.15 -17.09 -0.39
N GLY A 408 1.37 -16.89 -0.86
CA GLY A 408 2.57 -17.30 -0.15
C GLY A 408 2.77 -16.56 1.17
N LEU A 409 2.64 -15.22 1.18
CA LEU A 409 2.74 -14.41 2.40
C LEU A 409 1.66 -14.83 3.43
N ASN A 410 0.43 -15.08 2.98
CA ASN A 410 -0.61 -15.58 3.86
C ASN A 410 -0.27 -16.99 4.40
N ALA A 411 0.32 -17.87 3.58
CA ALA A 411 0.72 -19.20 4.05
C ALA A 411 1.76 -19.13 5.18
N PHE A 412 2.65 -18.14 5.18
CA PHE A 412 3.60 -17.94 6.27
C PHE A 412 2.93 -17.65 7.62
N SER A 413 1.73 -17.07 7.65
CA SER A 413 1.00 -16.80 8.90
C SER A 413 0.47 -18.06 9.62
N THR A 414 0.54 -19.21 8.97
CA THR A 414 0.21 -20.51 9.58
C THR A 414 1.42 -21.44 9.61
N TRP A 415 2.13 -21.55 8.50
CA TRP A 415 3.26 -22.46 8.30
C TRP A 415 4.43 -22.24 9.28
N LEU A 416 4.71 -20.98 9.63
CA LEU A 416 5.77 -20.66 10.60
C LEU A 416 5.50 -21.23 12.00
N TYR A 417 4.25 -21.51 12.34
CA TYR A 417 3.85 -21.96 13.66
C TYR A 417 3.50 -23.44 13.70
N ASP A 418 3.02 -23.98 12.56
CA ASP A 418 2.71 -25.40 12.40
C ASP A 418 3.13 -25.88 10.99
N ASP A 419 4.15 -26.74 10.94
CA ASP A 419 4.66 -27.30 9.68
C ASP A 419 3.57 -28.07 8.89
N ALA A 420 2.50 -28.57 9.55
CA ALA A 420 1.40 -29.25 8.89
C ALA A 420 0.38 -28.29 8.24
N ALA A 421 0.39 -27.01 8.59
CA ALA A 421 -0.57 -26.01 8.11
C ALA A 421 -0.11 -25.26 6.84
N ALA A 422 1.01 -25.66 6.24
CA ALA A 422 1.63 -24.97 5.10
C ALA A 422 0.71 -24.80 3.87
N LEU A 423 -0.19 -25.74 3.62
CA LEU A 423 -1.11 -25.72 2.47
C LEU A 423 -2.56 -25.35 2.82
N ASP A 424 -2.83 -25.00 4.05
CA ASP A 424 -4.19 -24.82 4.54
C ASP A 424 -4.92 -23.64 3.92
N LEU A 425 -4.22 -22.51 3.75
CA LEU A 425 -4.81 -21.28 3.22
C LEU A 425 -5.00 -21.27 1.68
N PHE A 426 -4.51 -22.31 0.99
CA PHE A 426 -4.77 -22.52 -0.45
C PHE A 426 -6.11 -23.22 -0.74
N SER A 427 -6.88 -23.60 0.30
CA SER A 427 -8.15 -24.34 0.18
C SER A 427 -9.11 -23.90 1.28
N LEU A 428 -9.90 -22.85 1.04
CA LEU A 428 -10.85 -22.28 2.00
C LEU A 428 -12.32 -22.51 1.64
N ASN A 429 -12.65 -23.07 0.45
CA ASN A 429 -14.04 -23.27 0.03
C ASN A 429 -14.81 -24.14 1.04
N ASP A 430 -14.20 -25.23 1.54
CA ASP A 430 -14.82 -26.10 2.55
C ASP A 430 -15.07 -25.37 3.88
N VAL A 431 -14.21 -24.38 4.22
CA VAL A 431 -14.37 -23.54 5.41
C VAL A 431 -15.57 -22.61 5.24
N TYR A 432 -15.70 -21.94 4.08
CA TYR A 432 -16.87 -21.10 3.80
C TYR A 432 -18.17 -21.89 3.80
N ASP A 433 -18.18 -23.10 3.20
CA ASP A 433 -19.36 -23.97 3.20
C ASP A 433 -19.75 -24.42 4.62
N ALA A 434 -18.77 -24.72 5.47
CA ALA A 434 -19.01 -25.03 6.87
C ALA A 434 -19.55 -23.81 7.64
N LEU A 435 -18.97 -22.62 7.44
CA LEU A 435 -19.41 -21.40 8.10
C LEU A 435 -20.82 -20.99 7.69
N LYS A 436 -21.24 -21.20 6.43
CA LYS A 436 -22.64 -21.01 6.00
C LYS A 436 -23.62 -21.92 6.76
N GLN A 437 -23.23 -23.16 7.06
CA GLN A 437 -24.04 -24.09 7.88
C GLN A 437 -24.05 -23.63 9.35
N ASP A 438 -22.93 -23.11 9.83
CA ASP A 438 -22.76 -22.66 11.21
C ASP A 438 -23.59 -21.41 11.57
N VAL A 439 -24.03 -20.63 10.58
CA VAL A 439 -25.01 -19.54 10.79
C VAL A 439 -26.29 -20.02 11.49
N GLU A 440 -26.68 -21.27 11.27
CA GLU A 440 -27.90 -21.85 11.88
C GLU A 440 -27.65 -22.42 13.27
N THR A 441 -26.40 -22.57 13.73
CA THR A 441 -26.05 -23.30 14.95
C THR A 441 -25.77 -22.44 16.16
N GLY A 442 -25.66 -21.08 15.97
CA GLY A 442 -25.21 -20.14 17.00
C GLY A 442 -23.69 -20.19 17.23
N TYR A 443 -22.93 -20.64 16.23
CA TYR A 443 -21.47 -20.71 16.30
C TYR A 443 -20.83 -19.33 16.48
N PHE A 444 -21.26 -18.33 15.71
CA PHE A 444 -20.72 -16.97 15.77
C PHE A 444 -20.99 -16.30 17.11
N GLU A 445 -22.18 -16.49 17.67
CA GLU A 445 -22.51 -16.01 19.01
C GLU A 445 -21.65 -16.70 20.10
N ALA A 446 -21.37 -17.98 19.93
CA ALA A 446 -20.47 -18.71 20.83
C ALA A 446 -19.04 -18.16 20.77
N LEU A 447 -18.53 -17.77 19.60
CA LEU A 447 -17.22 -17.12 19.45
C LEU A 447 -17.17 -15.76 20.15
N ILE A 448 -18.17 -14.90 19.97
CA ILE A 448 -18.28 -13.62 20.68
C ILE A 448 -18.24 -13.84 22.19
N LYS A 449 -19.03 -14.79 22.68
CA LYS A 449 -19.10 -15.10 24.11
C LYS A 449 -17.76 -15.60 24.65
N GLN A 450 -17.11 -16.52 23.93
CA GLN A 450 -15.89 -17.18 24.38
C GLN A 450 -14.68 -16.25 24.31
N TYR A 451 -14.45 -15.63 23.16
CA TYR A 451 -13.20 -14.93 22.86
C TYR A 451 -13.27 -13.41 23.12
N ILE A 452 -14.47 -12.80 23.17
CA ILE A 452 -14.59 -11.39 23.47
C ILE A 452 -15.12 -11.15 24.88
N LEU A 453 -16.30 -11.68 25.24
CA LEU A 453 -16.93 -11.37 26.52
C LEU A 453 -16.28 -12.09 27.71
N GLN A 454 -16.05 -13.39 27.62
CA GLN A 454 -15.53 -14.22 28.73
C GLN A 454 -14.00 -14.34 28.76
N ASN A 455 -13.32 -13.94 27.71
CA ASN A 455 -11.87 -13.96 27.67
C ASN A 455 -11.29 -12.97 28.69
N THR A 456 -10.28 -13.39 29.44
CA THR A 456 -9.52 -12.51 30.36
C THR A 456 -8.22 -11.98 29.72
N HIS A 457 -7.77 -12.57 28.61
CA HIS A 457 -6.61 -12.13 27.86
C HIS A 457 -6.96 -10.90 27.00
N LYS A 458 -7.09 -9.77 27.68
CA LYS A 458 -7.53 -8.50 27.13
C LYS A 458 -6.62 -7.36 27.53
N SER A 459 -6.57 -6.34 26.69
CA SER A 459 -6.03 -5.03 27.08
C SER A 459 -6.96 -3.89 26.66
N TYR A 460 -6.88 -2.80 27.41
CA TYR A 460 -7.50 -1.53 27.09
C TYR A 460 -6.39 -0.49 26.93
N CYS A 461 -6.21 0.03 25.71
CA CYS A 461 -5.19 1.02 25.47
C CYS A 461 -5.83 2.40 25.24
N LEU A 462 -5.26 3.41 25.89
CA LEU A 462 -5.57 4.80 25.66
C LEU A 462 -4.33 5.45 25.06
N LEU A 463 -4.46 5.92 23.82
CA LEU A 463 -3.43 6.74 23.19
C LEU A 463 -3.93 8.19 23.15
N MET A 464 -3.34 9.02 24.00
CA MET A 464 -3.80 10.37 24.29
C MET A 464 -2.98 11.42 23.53
N PRO A 465 -3.63 12.46 22.98
CA PRO A 465 -2.90 13.54 22.34
C PRO A 465 -2.10 14.36 23.34
N LYS A 466 -0.92 14.82 22.93
CA LYS A 466 -0.10 15.77 23.68
C LYS A 466 0.57 16.75 22.74
N LYS A 467 0.33 18.05 22.94
CA LYS A 467 0.98 19.12 22.18
C LYS A 467 2.47 19.16 22.45
N GLY A 468 3.24 19.33 21.37
CA GLY A 468 4.69 19.52 21.46
C GLY A 468 5.49 18.31 21.95
N LEU A 469 4.89 17.10 22.03
CA LEU A 469 5.58 15.89 22.50
C LEU A 469 6.82 15.57 21.64
N ASN A 470 6.71 15.67 20.32
CA ASN A 470 7.85 15.42 19.43
C ASN A 470 8.99 16.42 19.68
N ASN A 471 8.68 17.69 19.95
CA ASN A 471 9.68 18.70 20.32
C ASN A 471 10.35 18.34 21.66
N GLU A 472 9.57 17.87 22.65
CA GLU A 472 10.13 17.41 23.94
C GLU A 472 11.08 16.23 23.74
N ILE A 473 10.73 15.28 22.86
CA ILE A 473 11.57 14.11 22.54
C ILE A 473 12.84 14.55 21.83
N ALA A 474 12.74 15.43 20.83
CA ALA A 474 13.88 15.97 20.09
C ALA A 474 14.85 16.75 21.01
N GLU A 475 14.34 17.62 21.89
CA GLU A 475 15.16 18.36 22.84
C GLU A 475 15.83 17.42 23.86
N ARG A 476 15.15 16.37 24.31
CA ARG A 476 15.73 15.34 25.19
C ARG A 476 16.84 14.57 24.49
N GLU A 477 16.66 14.16 23.22
CA GLU A 477 17.69 13.52 22.39
C GLU A 477 18.90 14.44 22.23
N LYS A 478 18.67 15.70 21.86
CA LYS A 478 19.72 16.73 21.70
C LYS A 478 20.50 16.95 23.00
N ALA A 479 19.81 17.08 24.12
CA ALA A 479 20.46 17.26 25.42
C ALA A 479 21.28 16.01 25.82
N ARG A 480 20.79 14.80 25.55
CA ARG A 480 21.50 13.54 25.78
C ARG A 480 22.77 13.46 24.94
N LEU A 481 22.70 13.80 23.66
CA LEU A 481 23.84 13.79 22.74
C LEU A 481 24.85 14.87 23.08
N ALA A 482 24.42 16.07 23.48
CA ALA A 482 25.31 17.12 23.97
C ALA A 482 26.07 16.68 25.23
N ALA A 483 25.39 16.09 26.21
CA ALA A 483 26.00 15.55 27.42
C ALA A 483 26.98 14.40 27.09
N TYR A 484 26.62 13.51 26.19
CA TYR A 484 27.50 12.42 25.72
C TYR A 484 28.76 12.99 25.04
N LYS A 485 28.61 13.98 24.18
CA LYS A 485 29.73 14.65 23.50
C LYS A 485 30.74 15.28 24.49
N GLU A 486 30.26 15.83 25.61
CA GLU A 486 31.15 16.35 26.67
C GLU A 486 31.99 15.25 27.34
N THR A 487 31.59 13.98 27.28
CA THR A 487 32.36 12.85 27.80
C THR A 487 33.43 12.35 26.83
N LEU A 488 33.33 12.68 25.55
CA LEU A 488 34.23 12.24 24.51
C LEU A 488 35.56 12.96 24.57
N SER A 489 36.63 12.23 24.37
CA SER A 489 37.97 12.86 24.16
C SER A 489 38.07 13.50 22.76
N ALA A 490 39.06 14.37 22.57
CA ALA A 490 39.35 14.90 21.23
C ALA A 490 39.66 13.78 20.19
N ALA A 491 40.18 12.65 20.63
CA ALA A 491 40.46 11.51 19.77
C ALA A 491 39.16 10.80 19.34
N ASP A 492 38.21 10.66 20.26
CA ASP A 492 36.89 10.05 19.96
C ASP A 492 36.08 10.91 18.97
N ILE A 493 36.12 12.24 19.13
CA ILE A 493 35.47 13.19 18.19
C ILE A 493 36.11 13.09 16.80
N GLU A 494 37.45 13.01 16.73
CA GLU A 494 38.15 12.84 15.46
C GLU A 494 37.87 11.48 14.81
N GLU A 495 37.71 10.43 15.61
CA GLU A 495 37.25 9.11 15.12
C GLU A 495 35.85 9.15 14.51
N ILE A 496 34.90 9.81 15.18
CA ILE A 496 33.53 10.01 14.64
C ILE A 496 33.59 10.74 13.30
N ARG A 497 34.37 11.84 13.20
CA ARG A 497 34.53 12.58 11.95
C ARG A 497 35.16 11.73 10.85
N ALA A 498 36.19 10.96 11.19
CA ALA A 498 36.87 10.08 10.25
C ALA A 498 35.92 8.99 9.73
N ASN A 499 35.11 8.40 10.61
CA ASN A 499 34.10 7.40 10.23
C ASN A 499 33.01 8.02 9.34
N MET A 500 32.53 9.22 9.64
CA MET A 500 31.57 9.95 8.81
C MET A 500 32.14 10.28 7.43
N MET A 501 33.37 10.78 7.35
CA MET A 501 34.05 11.07 6.06
C MET A 501 34.26 9.77 5.26
N HIS A 502 34.68 8.70 5.91
CA HIS A 502 34.84 7.41 5.27
C HIS A 502 33.52 6.84 4.75
N LEU A 503 32.43 6.98 5.51
CA LEU A 503 31.11 6.57 5.05
C LEU A 503 30.65 7.38 3.82
N LYS A 504 30.84 8.70 3.83
CA LYS A 504 30.54 9.58 2.68
C LYS A 504 31.35 9.20 1.44
N GLU A 505 32.64 8.85 1.63
CA GLU A 505 33.49 8.36 0.54
C GLU A 505 33.03 6.98 0.04
N TYR A 506 32.70 6.06 0.95
CA TYR A 506 32.11 4.75 0.60
C TYR A 506 30.83 4.91 -0.21
N GLN A 507 29.91 5.75 0.22
CA GLN A 507 28.62 6.01 -0.47
C GLN A 507 28.82 6.66 -1.85
N SER A 508 29.82 7.50 -2.00
CA SER A 508 30.06 8.26 -3.25
C SER A 508 30.92 7.49 -4.25
N SER A 509 31.71 6.49 -3.82
CA SER A 509 32.53 5.71 -4.73
C SER A 509 31.67 4.76 -5.57
N GLY A 510 31.99 4.59 -6.87
CA GLY A 510 31.34 3.57 -7.72
C GLY A 510 31.81 2.15 -7.36
N ASP A 511 31.00 1.16 -7.71
CA ASP A 511 31.43 -0.24 -7.67
C ASP A 511 32.44 -0.57 -8.76
N ALA A 512 33.28 -1.57 -8.52
CA ALA A 512 34.22 -2.03 -9.51
C ALA A 512 33.47 -2.65 -10.72
N GLU A 513 33.90 -2.30 -11.93
CA GLU A 513 33.27 -2.81 -13.17
C GLU A 513 33.24 -4.34 -13.23
N GLU A 514 34.27 -5.01 -12.67
CA GLU A 514 34.33 -6.48 -12.58
C GLU A 514 33.26 -7.06 -11.66
N ASP A 515 32.88 -6.34 -10.60
CA ASP A 515 31.85 -6.76 -9.65
C ASP A 515 30.44 -6.50 -10.21
N LEU A 516 30.23 -5.37 -10.87
CA LEU A 516 28.99 -5.09 -11.60
C LEU A 516 28.69 -6.16 -12.65
N LYS A 517 29.71 -6.69 -13.34
CA LYS A 517 29.56 -7.75 -14.35
C LYS A 517 29.12 -9.10 -13.77
N LYS A 518 29.27 -9.31 -12.45
CA LYS A 518 28.79 -10.54 -11.78
C LYS A 518 27.28 -10.58 -11.61
N ILE A 519 26.61 -9.42 -11.57
CA ILE A 519 25.15 -9.36 -11.48
C ILE A 519 24.57 -9.94 -12.76
N PRO A 520 23.74 -11.00 -12.67
CA PRO A 520 23.12 -11.60 -13.85
C PRO A 520 22.10 -10.63 -14.49
N MET A 521 22.03 -10.65 -15.79
CA MET A 521 21.18 -9.72 -16.55
C MET A 521 20.45 -10.45 -17.68
N LEU A 522 19.32 -9.87 -18.06
CA LEU A 522 18.65 -10.14 -19.30
C LEU A 522 19.33 -9.42 -20.48
N ALA A 523 19.13 -9.93 -21.69
CA ALA A 523 19.47 -9.25 -22.93
C ALA A 523 18.20 -8.65 -23.55
N ILE A 524 18.36 -7.69 -24.47
CA ILE A 524 17.22 -7.10 -25.22
C ILE A 524 16.43 -8.17 -25.99
N ASP A 525 17.07 -9.28 -26.36
CA ASP A 525 16.38 -10.39 -27.04
C ASP A 525 15.54 -11.28 -26.11
N ASP A 526 15.71 -11.15 -24.80
CA ASP A 526 14.88 -11.81 -23.77
C ASP A 526 13.56 -11.05 -23.53
N ILE A 527 13.37 -9.88 -24.15
CA ILE A 527 12.24 -8.97 -23.95
C ILE A 527 11.27 -9.06 -25.14
N GLU A 528 9.96 -9.04 -24.85
CA GLU A 528 8.92 -8.89 -25.86
C GLU A 528 9.06 -7.53 -26.58
N LYS A 529 9.14 -7.56 -27.91
CA LYS A 529 9.32 -6.35 -28.75
C LYS A 529 7.99 -5.68 -29.15
N HIS A 530 6.89 -6.40 -29.00
CA HIS A 530 5.57 -5.89 -29.35
C HIS A 530 4.84 -5.34 -28.12
N ALA A 531 4.22 -4.18 -28.29
CA ALA A 531 3.37 -3.62 -27.26
C ALA A 531 2.10 -4.46 -27.06
N LYS A 532 1.55 -4.43 -25.84
CA LYS A 532 0.26 -5.02 -25.54
C LYS A 532 -0.83 -4.41 -26.44
N LYS A 533 -1.70 -5.24 -26.97
CA LYS A 533 -2.83 -4.80 -27.81
C LYS A 533 -4.01 -4.33 -26.96
N ILE A 534 -4.70 -3.32 -27.49
CA ILE A 534 -5.93 -2.82 -26.91
C ILE A 534 -7.08 -3.75 -27.28
N ASN A 535 -7.82 -4.21 -26.29
CA ASN A 535 -8.95 -5.12 -26.48
C ASN A 535 -10.29 -4.35 -26.40
N ASN A 536 -10.60 -3.55 -27.42
CA ASN A 536 -11.84 -2.78 -27.49
C ASN A 536 -12.74 -3.26 -28.64
N ARG A 537 -13.94 -3.75 -28.31
CA ARG A 537 -15.05 -3.93 -29.22
C ARG A 537 -16.14 -2.90 -28.89
N ILE A 538 -16.38 -1.97 -29.80
CA ILE A 538 -17.35 -0.89 -29.61
C ILE A 538 -18.69 -1.32 -30.19
N LEU A 539 -19.75 -1.19 -29.40
CA LEU A 539 -21.12 -1.44 -29.84
C LEU A 539 -22.08 -0.41 -29.23
N GLU A 540 -23.30 -0.38 -29.70
CA GLU A 540 -24.37 0.50 -29.19
C GLU A 540 -25.58 -0.35 -28.78
N ILE A 541 -26.04 -0.17 -27.54
CA ILE A 541 -27.25 -0.80 -27.02
C ILE A 541 -28.19 0.34 -26.58
N GLU A 542 -29.37 0.45 -27.18
CA GLU A 542 -30.38 1.46 -26.86
C GLU A 542 -29.84 2.91 -26.81
N HIS A 543 -29.01 3.25 -27.81
CA HIS A 543 -28.34 4.56 -27.91
C HIS A 543 -27.28 4.84 -26.83
N VAL A 544 -26.87 3.83 -26.08
CA VAL A 544 -25.75 3.91 -25.14
C VAL A 544 -24.55 3.21 -25.73
N LYS A 545 -23.40 3.88 -25.72
CA LYS A 545 -22.13 3.30 -26.19
C LYS A 545 -21.60 2.32 -25.16
N VAL A 546 -21.23 1.12 -25.62
CA VAL A 546 -20.64 0.04 -24.81
C VAL A 546 -19.28 -0.32 -25.35
N LEU A 547 -18.27 -0.24 -24.51
CA LEU A 547 -16.94 -0.85 -24.75
C LEU A 547 -16.96 -2.24 -24.15
N SER A 548 -16.74 -3.25 -24.97
CA SER A 548 -16.69 -4.65 -24.55
C SER A 548 -15.29 -5.20 -24.71
N HIS A 549 -14.81 -5.88 -23.68
CA HIS A 549 -13.49 -6.51 -23.64
C HIS A 549 -13.68 -8.02 -23.48
N ASP A 550 -13.32 -8.77 -24.54
CA ASP A 550 -13.39 -10.24 -24.55
C ASP A 550 -12.13 -10.80 -23.86
N ILE A 551 -12.21 -10.87 -22.53
CA ILE A 551 -11.13 -11.29 -21.64
C ILE A 551 -11.65 -12.45 -20.79
N PHE A 552 -10.83 -13.49 -20.58
CA PHE A 552 -11.18 -14.59 -19.69
C PHE A 552 -11.26 -14.11 -18.25
N THR A 553 -12.44 -14.19 -17.64
CA THR A 553 -12.75 -13.68 -16.29
C THR A 553 -13.17 -14.76 -15.30
N ASN A 554 -13.13 -16.02 -15.72
CA ASN A 554 -13.54 -17.16 -14.89
C ASN A 554 -14.97 -17.02 -14.32
N GLY A 555 -15.92 -16.52 -15.15
CA GLY A 555 -17.34 -16.38 -14.80
C GLY A 555 -17.66 -15.13 -13.93
N ILE A 556 -16.73 -14.18 -13.87
CA ILE A 556 -16.96 -12.89 -13.22
C ILE A 556 -17.16 -11.82 -14.30
N THR A 557 -18.20 -11.03 -14.17
CA THR A 557 -18.42 -9.83 -14.99
C THR A 557 -17.97 -8.58 -14.20
N TYR A 558 -17.16 -7.74 -14.87
CA TYR A 558 -16.80 -6.39 -14.39
C TYR A 558 -17.49 -5.35 -15.26
N LEU A 559 -18.26 -4.48 -14.62
CA LEU A 559 -19.06 -3.45 -15.27
C LEU A 559 -18.69 -2.08 -14.71
N SER A 560 -18.53 -1.07 -15.56
CA SER A 560 -18.54 0.33 -15.11
C SER A 560 -19.44 1.19 -16.00
N LEU A 561 -20.22 2.03 -15.35
CA LEU A 561 -21.07 3.07 -15.94
C LEU A 561 -20.36 4.41 -15.74
N ASN A 562 -19.88 5.01 -16.82
CA ASN A 562 -19.06 6.21 -16.78
C ASN A 562 -19.90 7.39 -17.31
N PHE A 563 -20.32 8.28 -16.41
CA PHE A 563 -21.10 9.48 -16.74
C PHE A 563 -20.16 10.68 -16.92
N CYS A 564 -20.08 11.22 -18.12
CA CYS A 564 -19.24 12.37 -18.41
C CYS A 564 -19.67 13.61 -17.64
N MET A 565 -18.71 14.33 -17.04
CA MET A 565 -18.89 15.53 -16.23
C MET A 565 -18.37 16.81 -16.91
N ASP A 566 -17.83 16.72 -18.13
CA ASP A 566 -17.15 17.84 -18.81
C ASP A 566 -18.04 19.07 -19.03
N ASP A 567 -19.35 18.89 -18.99
CA ASP A 567 -20.37 19.93 -19.12
C ASP A 567 -21.01 20.33 -17.79
N ILE A 568 -20.42 19.95 -16.65
CA ILE A 568 -20.81 20.37 -15.30
C ILE A 568 -19.81 21.39 -14.77
N ASP A 569 -20.28 22.46 -14.14
CA ASP A 569 -19.40 23.44 -13.52
C ASP A 569 -18.48 22.80 -12.47
N TYR A 570 -17.19 23.12 -12.52
CA TYR A 570 -16.19 22.58 -11.60
C TYR A 570 -16.49 22.88 -10.11
N ASP A 571 -17.24 23.93 -9.81
CA ASP A 571 -17.72 24.24 -8.45
C ASP A 571 -18.57 23.11 -7.85
N LYS A 572 -19.14 22.23 -8.70
CA LYS A 572 -19.93 21.06 -8.29
C LYS A 572 -19.08 19.79 -8.07
N PHE A 573 -17.79 19.79 -8.43
CA PHE A 573 -16.95 18.59 -8.33
C PHE A 573 -16.79 18.11 -6.89
N PRO A 574 -16.63 18.97 -5.86
CA PRO A 574 -16.64 18.51 -4.47
C PRO A 574 -17.98 17.88 -4.04
N VAL A 575 -19.10 18.35 -4.60
CA VAL A 575 -20.44 17.77 -4.35
C VAL A 575 -20.55 16.40 -5.01
N ILE A 576 -19.98 16.21 -6.22
CA ILE A 576 -19.94 14.92 -6.91
C ILE A 576 -19.04 13.93 -6.14
N ALA A 577 -17.89 14.38 -5.65
CA ALA A 577 -17.04 13.57 -4.79
C ALA A 577 -17.77 13.13 -3.52
N LEU A 578 -18.50 14.05 -2.86
CA LEU A 578 -19.31 13.72 -1.69
C LEU A 578 -20.43 12.71 -2.02
N LEU A 579 -21.06 12.80 -3.21
CA LEU A 579 -22.04 11.79 -3.65
C LEU A 579 -21.42 10.38 -3.69
N THR A 580 -20.15 10.24 -4.09
CA THR A 580 -19.47 8.92 -4.12
C THR A 580 -19.34 8.31 -2.72
N GLU A 581 -19.19 9.14 -1.70
CA GLU A 581 -19.11 8.72 -0.30
C GLU A 581 -20.49 8.42 0.31
N ILE A 582 -21.52 9.17 -0.10
CA ILE A 582 -22.87 9.03 0.45
C ILE A 582 -23.55 7.74 -0.05
N PHE A 583 -23.39 7.41 -1.33
CA PHE A 583 -23.99 6.20 -1.88
C PHE A 583 -23.57 4.96 -1.10
N LYS A 584 -24.49 4.03 -0.86
CA LYS A 584 -24.36 2.84 -0.01
C LYS A 584 -24.47 3.10 1.51
N TYR A 585 -24.37 4.34 1.96
CA TYR A 585 -24.42 4.69 3.39
C TYR A 585 -25.68 5.46 3.80
N VAL A 586 -26.61 5.68 2.86
CA VAL A 586 -27.94 6.25 3.12
C VAL A 586 -29.04 5.26 2.74
N ASP A 587 -30.19 5.39 3.38
CA ASP A 587 -31.37 4.60 3.01
C ASP A 587 -31.80 4.90 1.58
N THR A 588 -32.39 3.89 0.93
CA THR A 588 -33.12 4.04 -0.33
C THR A 588 -34.64 4.00 -0.10
N GLU A 589 -35.41 3.95 -1.16
CA GLU A 589 -36.89 3.82 -1.03
C GLU A 589 -37.26 2.45 -0.44
N HIS A 590 -36.55 1.38 -0.82
CA HIS A 590 -36.93 0.00 -0.48
C HIS A 590 -36.03 -0.63 0.59
N PHE A 591 -34.84 -0.09 0.86
CA PHE A 591 -33.88 -0.65 1.81
C PHE A 591 -33.33 0.41 2.76
N SER A 592 -33.17 0.05 4.02
CA SER A 592 -32.19 0.75 4.86
C SER A 592 -30.77 0.52 4.32
N TYR A 593 -29.85 1.42 4.62
CA TYR A 593 -28.45 1.28 4.13
C TYR A 593 -27.77 -0.03 4.59
N SER A 594 -28.16 -0.54 5.76
CA SER A 594 -27.68 -1.86 6.23
C SER A 594 -28.26 -3.01 5.40
N GLU A 595 -29.58 -3.02 5.11
CA GLU A 595 -30.19 -4.00 4.24
C GLU A 595 -29.65 -3.92 2.81
N LEU A 596 -29.42 -2.72 2.29
CA LEU A 596 -28.80 -2.51 0.99
C LEU A 596 -27.39 -3.10 0.91
N SER A 597 -26.58 -2.89 1.94
CA SER A 597 -25.25 -3.50 2.04
C SER A 597 -25.33 -5.03 2.01
N ASN A 598 -26.27 -5.62 2.72
CA ASN A 598 -26.49 -7.08 2.70
C ASN A 598 -26.88 -7.57 1.30
N GLU A 599 -27.78 -6.86 0.59
CA GLU A 599 -28.15 -7.21 -0.79
C GLU A 599 -26.95 -7.12 -1.73
N ILE A 600 -26.14 -6.05 -1.63
CA ILE A 600 -24.91 -5.90 -2.43
C ILE A 600 -23.99 -7.09 -2.22
N ASN A 601 -23.68 -7.46 -0.96
CA ASN A 601 -22.75 -8.54 -0.63
C ASN A 601 -23.31 -9.95 -0.96
N LEU A 602 -24.62 -10.12 -0.94
CA LEU A 602 -25.24 -11.41 -1.33
C LEU A 602 -25.16 -11.70 -2.82
N TYR A 603 -25.23 -10.68 -3.65
CA TYR A 603 -25.38 -10.83 -5.10
C TYR A 603 -24.21 -10.28 -5.92
N THR A 604 -23.29 -9.54 -5.30
CA THR A 604 -22.15 -8.95 -6.02
C THR A 604 -20.85 -9.11 -5.23
N GLY A 605 -19.73 -8.89 -5.91
CA GLY A 605 -18.43 -8.72 -5.26
C GLY A 605 -18.17 -7.27 -4.81
N GLY A 606 -19.17 -6.39 -4.95
CA GLY A 606 -19.14 -4.99 -4.57
C GLY A 606 -19.65 -4.07 -5.68
N ILE A 607 -20.26 -2.96 -5.24
CA ILE A 607 -20.61 -1.81 -6.06
C ILE A 607 -19.84 -0.61 -5.53
N GLY A 608 -19.11 0.09 -6.40
CA GLY A 608 -18.25 1.23 -6.06
C GLY A 608 -18.66 2.49 -6.80
N PHE A 609 -18.37 3.64 -6.21
CA PHE A 609 -18.57 4.96 -6.80
C PHE A 609 -17.26 5.72 -6.72
N SER A 610 -16.91 6.45 -7.76
CA SER A 610 -15.69 7.26 -7.81
C SER A 610 -15.81 8.37 -8.85
N THR A 611 -14.85 9.28 -8.82
CA THR A 611 -14.62 10.23 -9.91
C THR A 611 -13.36 9.82 -10.68
N SER A 612 -13.26 10.19 -11.94
CA SER A 612 -12.04 10.01 -12.71
C SER A 612 -11.78 11.19 -13.63
N VAL A 613 -10.49 11.48 -13.87
CA VAL A 613 -10.04 12.42 -14.88
C VAL A 613 -8.95 11.77 -15.72
N THR A 614 -9.17 11.75 -17.04
CA THR A 614 -8.26 11.15 -18.02
C THR A 614 -7.82 12.21 -19.02
N ASN A 615 -6.50 12.34 -19.23
CA ASN A 615 -5.97 13.22 -20.26
C ASN A 615 -6.26 12.64 -21.66
N LYS A 616 -6.45 13.52 -22.64
CA LYS A 616 -6.48 13.15 -24.07
C LYS A 616 -5.08 13.18 -24.66
N LYS A 617 -4.92 12.56 -25.81
CA LYS A 617 -3.66 12.57 -26.58
C LYS A 617 -3.23 13.99 -26.93
N GLU A 618 -4.18 14.87 -27.25
CA GLU A 618 -3.93 16.27 -27.52
C GLU A 618 -3.64 17.03 -26.23
N TYR A 619 -2.59 17.84 -26.22
CA TYR A 619 -2.21 18.67 -25.08
C TYR A 619 -3.36 19.57 -24.60
N GLY A 620 -3.55 19.60 -23.30
CA GLY A 620 -4.60 20.36 -22.61
C GLY A 620 -6.00 19.73 -22.70
N GLY A 621 -6.19 18.67 -23.51
CA GLY A 621 -7.41 17.90 -23.56
C GLY A 621 -7.53 16.94 -22.39
N TYR A 622 -8.73 16.85 -21.81
CA TYR A 622 -9.05 15.88 -20.75
C TYR A 622 -10.54 15.50 -20.85
N VAL A 623 -10.93 14.49 -20.13
CA VAL A 623 -12.32 14.08 -19.92
C VAL A 623 -12.51 13.66 -18.46
N THR A 624 -13.64 14.04 -17.89
CA THR A 624 -13.98 13.73 -16.48
C THR A 624 -15.21 12.85 -16.42
N HIS A 625 -15.25 11.90 -15.48
CA HIS A 625 -16.40 11.02 -15.29
C HIS A 625 -16.73 10.83 -13.81
N PHE A 626 -18.02 10.74 -13.53
CA PHE A 626 -18.56 10.04 -12.38
C PHE A 626 -18.73 8.57 -12.76
N VAL A 627 -18.14 7.67 -11.98
CA VAL A 627 -18.04 6.24 -12.30
C VAL A 627 -18.80 5.41 -11.28
N VAL A 628 -19.68 4.54 -11.78
CA VAL A 628 -20.30 3.48 -11.00
C VAL A 628 -19.70 2.15 -11.44
N SER A 629 -19.00 1.47 -10.57
CA SER A 629 -18.36 0.18 -10.85
C SER A 629 -19.04 -0.95 -10.10
N ALA A 630 -19.13 -2.11 -10.72
CA ALA A 630 -19.66 -3.32 -10.09
C ALA A 630 -18.92 -4.55 -10.58
N LYS A 631 -18.78 -5.55 -9.72
CA LYS A 631 -18.28 -6.88 -10.09
C LYS A 631 -19.20 -7.94 -9.51
N MET A 632 -19.49 -8.96 -10.29
CA MET A 632 -20.44 -10.01 -9.92
C MET A 632 -20.19 -11.30 -10.70
N LEU A 633 -20.76 -12.40 -10.23
CA LEU A 633 -20.87 -13.58 -11.07
C LEU A 633 -21.81 -13.31 -12.25
N ASP A 634 -21.53 -13.87 -13.41
CA ASP A 634 -22.31 -13.63 -14.65
C ASP A 634 -23.82 -13.78 -14.46
N ALA A 635 -24.25 -14.78 -13.67
CA ALA A 635 -25.65 -15.03 -13.39
C ALA A 635 -26.33 -13.96 -12.54
N GLN A 636 -25.57 -13.06 -11.92
CA GLN A 636 -26.07 -12.02 -11.01
C GLN A 636 -26.12 -10.62 -11.65
N LEU A 637 -25.80 -10.50 -12.94
CA LEU A 637 -25.73 -9.19 -13.64
C LEU A 637 -27.02 -8.39 -13.53
N ASP A 638 -28.18 -9.02 -13.76
CA ASP A 638 -29.48 -8.34 -13.68
C ASP A 638 -29.75 -7.82 -12.28
N LYS A 639 -29.41 -8.61 -11.26
CA LYS A 639 -29.57 -8.20 -9.85
C LYS A 639 -28.64 -7.06 -9.47
N ALA A 640 -27.41 -7.09 -9.94
CA ALA A 640 -26.47 -6.00 -9.75
C ALA A 640 -26.97 -4.69 -10.38
N MET A 641 -27.50 -4.75 -11.61
CA MET A 641 -28.10 -3.59 -12.27
C MET A 641 -29.34 -3.07 -11.53
N GLU A 642 -30.19 -3.95 -10.97
CA GLU A 642 -31.32 -3.52 -10.11
C GLU A 642 -30.83 -2.78 -8.86
N LEU A 643 -29.75 -3.25 -8.22
CA LEU A 643 -29.19 -2.58 -7.05
C LEU A 643 -28.56 -1.23 -7.42
N ILE A 644 -27.87 -1.12 -8.55
CA ILE A 644 -27.37 0.16 -9.07
C ILE A 644 -28.53 1.13 -9.33
N GLU A 645 -29.63 0.65 -9.95
CA GLU A 645 -30.83 1.47 -10.18
C GLU A 645 -31.40 1.96 -8.85
N GLU A 646 -31.54 1.08 -7.87
CA GLU A 646 -32.02 1.44 -6.53
C GLU A 646 -31.18 2.54 -5.89
N ILE A 647 -29.86 2.39 -5.91
CA ILE A 647 -28.94 3.37 -5.32
C ILE A 647 -29.05 4.73 -6.03
N LEU A 648 -28.92 4.74 -7.35
CA LEU A 648 -28.83 6.00 -8.10
C LEU A 648 -30.14 6.78 -8.14
N PHE A 649 -31.29 6.11 -8.15
CA PHE A 649 -32.57 6.78 -8.36
C PHE A 649 -33.44 6.95 -7.11
N THR A 650 -33.12 6.21 -6.01
CA THR A 650 -33.98 6.20 -4.82
C THR A 650 -33.25 6.51 -3.50
N SER A 651 -31.96 6.79 -3.51
CA SER A 651 -31.20 7.18 -2.31
C SER A 651 -31.76 8.46 -1.65
N LYS A 652 -31.93 8.42 -0.33
CA LYS A 652 -32.46 9.54 0.47
C LYS A 652 -31.33 10.53 0.81
N LEU A 653 -31.02 11.43 -0.12
CA LEU A 653 -29.93 12.42 0.00
C LEU A 653 -30.23 13.58 0.96
N SER A 654 -31.34 13.53 1.72
CA SER A 654 -31.76 14.55 2.67
C SER A 654 -31.84 14.05 4.12
N ASP A 655 -31.22 12.93 4.45
CA ASP A 655 -31.13 12.49 5.85
C ASP A 655 -30.07 13.30 6.59
N LYS A 656 -30.53 14.30 7.35
CA LYS A 656 -29.65 15.24 8.05
C LYS A 656 -28.67 14.57 9.02
N LYS A 657 -29.17 13.61 9.81
CA LYS A 657 -28.32 12.91 10.80
C LYS A 657 -27.25 12.11 10.08
N ARG A 658 -27.66 11.36 9.06
CA ARG A 658 -26.75 10.47 8.35
C ARG A 658 -25.70 11.23 7.53
N LEU A 659 -26.10 12.33 6.86
CA LEU A 659 -25.15 13.19 6.15
C LEU A 659 -24.08 13.77 7.07
N LYS A 660 -24.47 14.20 8.28
CA LYS A 660 -23.53 14.72 9.26
C LYS A 660 -22.50 13.67 9.69
N GLU A 661 -22.95 12.44 9.95
CA GLU A 661 -22.09 11.31 10.31
C GLU A 661 -21.11 10.98 9.18
N ILE A 662 -21.58 10.84 7.94
CA ILE A 662 -20.76 10.53 6.76
C ILE A 662 -19.68 11.61 6.55
N ILE A 663 -20.05 12.89 6.61
CA ILE A 663 -19.10 13.99 6.41
C ILE A 663 -18.00 13.96 7.48
N ALA A 664 -18.36 13.74 8.75
CA ALA A 664 -17.39 13.66 9.84
C ALA A 664 -16.46 12.43 9.71
N GLU A 665 -17.01 11.26 9.36
CA GLU A 665 -16.24 10.03 9.11
C GLU A 665 -15.28 10.23 7.91
N THR A 666 -15.77 10.75 6.79
CA THR A 666 -14.97 10.99 5.57
C THR A 666 -13.87 12.00 5.82
N ARG A 667 -14.17 13.12 6.54
CA ARG A 667 -13.16 14.11 6.93
C ARG A 667 -12.03 13.48 7.75
N ALA A 668 -12.37 12.67 8.75
CA ALA A 668 -11.40 12.02 9.62
C ALA A 668 -10.51 11.03 8.85
N ALA A 669 -11.12 10.15 8.06
CA ALA A 669 -10.39 9.18 7.24
C ALA A 669 -9.49 9.87 6.20
N MET A 670 -9.98 10.92 5.56
CA MET A 670 -9.22 11.66 4.55
C MET A 670 -8.02 12.40 5.15
N LYS A 671 -8.14 12.97 6.37
CA LYS A 671 -7.00 13.58 7.07
C LYS A 671 -5.85 12.58 7.23
N ASP A 672 -6.16 11.39 7.71
CA ASP A 672 -5.14 10.37 7.93
C ASP A 672 -4.50 9.88 6.62
N ASP A 673 -5.31 9.66 5.58
CA ASP A 673 -4.80 9.24 4.27
C ASP A 673 -3.87 10.29 3.65
N LEU A 674 -4.25 11.57 3.66
CA LEU A 674 -3.45 12.66 3.14
C LEU A 674 -2.09 12.81 3.87
N LEU A 675 -2.07 12.57 5.19
CA LEU A 675 -0.85 12.61 5.99
C LEU A 675 0.01 11.35 5.83
N ALA A 676 -0.59 10.17 5.83
CA ALA A 676 0.12 8.91 5.62
C ALA A 676 0.78 8.84 4.24
N ASN A 677 0.09 9.39 3.23
CA ASN A 677 0.55 9.48 1.84
C ASN A 677 1.08 10.89 1.48
N GLY A 678 1.73 11.58 2.41
CA GLY A 678 2.17 12.97 2.25
C GLY A 678 2.95 13.27 0.97
N HIS A 679 3.72 12.30 0.44
CA HIS A 679 4.46 12.45 -0.82
C HIS A 679 3.54 12.53 -2.05
N THR A 680 2.48 11.73 -2.11
CA THR A 680 1.48 11.79 -3.19
C THR A 680 0.60 13.01 -3.04
N THR A 681 0.26 13.39 -1.82
CA THR A 681 -0.47 14.62 -1.49
C THR A 681 0.31 15.85 -1.94
N ALA A 682 1.60 15.95 -1.60
CA ALA A 682 2.45 17.06 -2.01
C ALA A 682 2.63 17.13 -3.54
N ALA A 683 2.85 15.98 -4.21
CA ALA A 683 2.98 15.90 -5.66
C ALA A 683 1.66 16.24 -6.38
N GLY A 684 0.53 15.73 -5.89
CA GLY A 684 -0.82 16.05 -6.38
C GLY A 684 -1.10 17.56 -6.29
N ARG A 685 -0.83 18.11 -5.11
CA ARG A 685 -0.98 19.56 -4.85
C ARG A 685 -0.10 20.41 -5.77
N ALA A 686 1.19 20.07 -5.92
CA ALA A 686 2.10 20.76 -6.85
C ALA A 686 1.60 20.65 -8.31
N THR A 687 1.05 19.51 -8.71
CA THR A 687 0.47 19.29 -10.04
C THR A 687 -0.79 20.14 -10.27
N ALA A 688 -1.58 20.43 -9.25
CA ALA A 688 -2.75 21.30 -9.35
C ALA A 688 -2.39 22.76 -9.64
N TYR A 689 -1.18 23.22 -9.29
CA TYR A 689 -0.74 24.58 -9.60
C TYR A 689 -0.36 24.78 -11.05
N ILE A 690 -0.27 23.70 -11.85
CA ILE A 690 0.20 23.75 -13.24
C ILE A 690 -0.76 23.09 -14.24
N SER A 691 -1.81 22.38 -13.79
CA SER A 691 -2.68 21.68 -14.73
C SER A 691 -4.13 21.57 -14.27
N LYS A 692 -5.06 21.65 -15.24
CA LYS A 692 -6.50 21.45 -14.98
C LYS A 692 -6.82 20.07 -14.41
N ILE A 693 -6.11 19.04 -14.86
CA ILE A 693 -6.24 17.67 -14.35
C ILE A 693 -5.88 17.62 -12.86
N GLY A 694 -4.81 18.30 -12.47
CA GLY A 694 -4.43 18.43 -11.06
C GLY A 694 -5.51 19.15 -10.24
N VAL A 695 -6.08 20.23 -10.77
CA VAL A 695 -7.18 20.94 -10.08
C VAL A 695 -8.41 20.05 -9.92
N VAL A 696 -8.79 19.27 -10.94
CA VAL A 696 -9.91 18.30 -10.81
C VAL A 696 -9.66 17.33 -9.67
N LYS A 697 -8.46 16.76 -9.60
CA LYS A 697 -8.07 15.83 -8.52
C LYS A 697 -8.12 16.49 -7.15
N GLU A 698 -7.61 17.71 -7.02
CA GLU A 698 -7.69 18.46 -5.76
C GLU A 698 -9.14 18.70 -5.29
N LEU A 699 -10.05 18.98 -6.23
CA LEU A 699 -11.46 19.20 -5.94
C LEU A 699 -12.24 17.90 -5.62
N THR A 700 -11.71 16.73 -5.95
CA THR A 700 -12.42 15.46 -5.77
C THR A 700 -11.76 14.49 -4.77
N GLU A 701 -10.45 14.62 -4.53
CA GLU A 701 -9.70 13.67 -3.69
C GLU A 701 -8.50 14.30 -2.94
N GLY A 702 -8.19 15.61 -3.19
CA GLY A 702 -7.02 16.27 -2.62
C GLY A 702 -7.32 17.19 -1.43
N VAL A 703 -6.35 18.07 -1.13
CA VAL A 703 -6.43 19.02 0.01
C VAL A 703 -7.62 19.98 -0.11
N ASP A 704 -7.95 20.43 -1.33
CA ASP A 704 -9.10 21.33 -1.52
C ASP A 704 -10.43 20.63 -1.21
N TYR A 705 -10.57 19.34 -1.51
CA TYR A 705 -11.72 18.54 -1.13
C TYR A 705 -11.79 18.34 0.40
N TYR A 706 -10.65 18.05 1.04
CA TYR A 706 -10.56 17.97 2.50
C TYR A 706 -11.00 19.29 3.17
N MET A 707 -10.56 20.43 2.64
CA MET A 707 -10.97 21.74 3.14
C MET A 707 -12.48 21.99 2.96
N TYR A 708 -13.04 21.55 1.83
CA TYR A 708 -14.49 21.61 1.59
C TYR A 708 -15.28 20.77 2.62
N LEU A 709 -14.81 19.55 2.93
CA LEU A 709 -15.41 18.69 3.95
C LEU A 709 -15.29 19.30 5.34
N SER A 710 -14.14 19.89 5.65
CA SER A 710 -13.91 20.54 6.94
C SER A 710 -14.86 21.73 7.15
N ASP A 711 -15.03 22.58 6.14
CA ASP A 711 -15.98 23.70 6.19
C ASP A 711 -17.44 23.23 6.29
N LEU A 712 -17.79 22.11 5.63
CA LEU A 712 -19.11 21.51 5.75
C LEU A 712 -19.38 20.95 7.14
N ASP A 713 -18.42 20.27 7.74
CA ASP A 713 -18.54 19.67 9.08
C ASP A 713 -18.65 20.78 10.16
N ASP A 714 -17.77 21.77 10.10
CA ASP A 714 -17.73 22.87 11.06
C ASP A 714 -18.98 23.77 11.01
N HIS A 715 -19.60 23.92 9.83
CA HIS A 715 -20.80 24.76 9.59
C HIS A 715 -22.02 23.95 9.16
N PHE A 716 -22.11 22.68 9.51
CA PHE A 716 -23.12 21.74 8.98
C PHE A 716 -24.56 22.23 9.17
N GLU A 717 -24.90 22.73 10.37
CA GLU A 717 -26.26 23.15 10.69
C GLU A 717 -26.74 24.31 9.81
N GLU A 718 -25.83 25.19 9.38
CA GLU A 718 -26.14 26.35 8.55
C GLU A 718 -26.20 25.98 7.05
N ARG A 719 -25.37 24.99 6.63
CA ARG A 719 -25.21 24.63 5.22
C ARG A 719 -26.08 23.46 4.76
N TYR A 720 -26.68 22.71 5.69
CA TYR A 720 -27.39 21.47 5.39
C TYR A 720 -28.48 21.61 4.31
N GLU A 721 -29.37 22.64 4.39
CA GLU A 721 -30.46 22.81 3.42
C GLU A 721 -29.94 23.05 2.00
N GLY A 722 -28.88 23.86 1.88
CA GLY A 722 -28.18 24.10 0.62
C GLY A 722 -27.52 22.85 0.09
N LEU A 723 -26.82 22.13 0.94
CA LEU A 723 -26.15 20.88 0.60
C LEU A 723 -27.13 19.82 0.07
N ALA A 724 -28.24 19.59 0.75
CA ALA A 724 -29.25 18.60 0.33
C ALA A 724 -29.86 18.93 -1.05
N ALA A 725 -30.08 20.22 -1.32
CA ALA A 725 -30.52 20.69 -2.63
C ALA A 725 -29.45 20.51 -3.71
N ASP A 726 -28.20 20.85 -3.40
CA ASP A 726 -27.04 20.70 -4.30
C ASP A 726 -26.79 19.23 -4.68
N LEU A 727 -26.85 18.31 -3.71
CA LEU A 727 -26.71 16.86 -3.97
C LEU A 727 -27.76 16.35 -4.95
N GLN A 728 -29.05 16.73 -4.73
CA GLN A 728 -30.16 16.30 -5.58
C GLN A 728 -30.06 16.90 -6.99
N GLU A 729 -29.73 18.19 -7.09
CA GLU A 729 -29.59 18.89 -8.37
C GLU A 729 -28.41 18.29 -9.17
N THR A 730 -27.25 18.15 -8.52
CA THR A 730 -26.03 17.63 -9.16
C THR A 730 -26.20 16.19 -9.65
N LEU A 731 -26.85 15.33 -8.87
CA LEU A 731 -27.20 13.97 -9.29
C LEU A 731 -28.09 13.98 -10.54
N GLY A 732 -29.10 14.88 -10.58
CA GLY A 732 -29.97 15.06 -11.76
C GLY A 732 -29.23 15.55 -13.00
N GLN A 733 -28.12 16.29 -12.82
CA GLN A 733 -27.25 16.73 -13.92
C GLN A 733 -26.35 15.60 -14.43
N LEU A 734 -25.89 14.71 -13.54
CA LEU A 734 -25.04 13.57 -13.88
C LEU A 734 -25.77 12.48 -14.68
N LEU A 735 -26.97 12.07 -14.22
CA LEU A 735 -27.66 10.88 -14.72
C LEU A 735 -28.38 11.16 -16.06
N ARG A 736 -27.59 11.32 -17.10
CA ARG A 736 -28.08 11.56 -18.47
C ARG A 736 -27.65 10.43 -19.40
N ARG A 737 -28.48 10.15 -20.41
CA ARG A 737 -28.22 9.09 -21.41
C ARG A 737 -27.07 9.47 -22.36
N ASP A 738 -26.95 10.71 -22.74
CA ASP A 738 -25.94 11.23 -23.65
C ASP A 738 -24.54 11.28 -23.06
N SER A 739 -24.44 11.34 -21.69
CA SER A 739 -23.15 11.34 -20.97
C SER A 739 -22.65 9.93 -20.62
N LEU A 740 -23.47 8.89 -20.80
CA LEU A 740 -23.13 7.51 -20.37
C LEU A 740 -22.27 6.76 -21.37
N LEU A 741 -21.13 6.28 -20.89
CA LEU A 741 -20.29 5.27 -21.54
C LEU A 741 -20.23 4.04 -20.63
N VAL A 742 -20.57 2.86 -21.18
CA VAL A 742 -20.50 1.59 -20.44
C VAL A 742 -19.21 0.86 -20.79
N ASN A 743 -18.52 0.37 -19.77
CA ASN A 743 -17.34 -0.48 -19.91
C ASN A 743 -17.67 -1.88 -19.37
N PHE A 744 -17.46 -2.92 -20.17
CA PHE A 744 -17.92 -4.29 -19.88
C PHE A 744 -16.79 -5.29 -20.15
N THR A 745 -16.28 -5.92 -19.09
CA THR A 745 -15.22 -6.95 -19.18
C THR A 745 -15.78 -8.28 -18.71
N SER A 746 -15.84 -9.25 -19.60
CA SER A 746 -16.38 -10.60 -19.33
C SER A 746 -15.99 -11.57 -20.43
N ASP A 747 -16.00 -12.86 -20.13
CA ASP A 747 -16.00 -13.93 -21.14
C ASP A 747 -17.39 -14.15 -21.79
N LYS A 748 -18.40 -13.38 -21.42
CA LYS A 748 -19.73 -13.33 -22.02
C LYS A 748 -19.88 -12.10 -22.95
N LYS A 749 -20.78 -12.21 -23.91
CA LYS A 749 -21.10 -11.08 -24.80
C LYS A 749 -22.15 -10.16 -24.17
N PRO A 750 -21.91 -8.85 -24.17
CA PRO A 750 -22.90 -7.91 -23.59
C PRO A 750 -24.25 -7.93 -24.33
N GLU A 751 -24.29 -8.28 -25.63
CA GLU A 751 -25.53 -8.42 -26.39
C GLU A 751 -26.44 -9.53 -25.83
N ASP A 752 -25.84 -10.56 -25.25
CA ASP A 752 -26.57 -11.72 -24.72
C ASP A 752 -26.98 -11.53 -23.24
N THR A 753 -26.24 -10.72 -22.49
CA THR A 753 -26.37 -10.63 -21.02
C THR A 753 -26.77 -9.25 -20.51
N LEU A 754 -26.32 -8.16 -21.14
CA LEU A 754 -26.50 -6.78 -20.63
C LEU A 754 -27.70 -6.05 -21.28
N THR A 755 -28.18 -6.49 -22.47
CA THR A 755 -29.14 -5.71 -23.29
C THR A 755 -30.41 -5.38 -22.52
N GLU A 756 -31.03 -6.34 -21.84
CA GLU A 756 -32.30 -6.15 -21.15
C GLU A 756 -32.15 -5.17 -19.96
N SER A 757 -31.13 -5.39 -19.14
CA SER A 757 -30.83 -4.55 -17.97
C SER A 757 -30.45 -3.13 -18.36
N LEU A 758 -29.60 -2.97 -19.38
CA LEU A 758 -29.19 -1.65 -19.87
C LEU A 758 -30.35 -0.88 -20.53
N THR A 759 -31.24 -1.59 -21.24
CA THR A 759 -32.47 -1.00 -21.80
C THR A 759 -33.34 -0.43 -20.68
N ARG A 760 -33.62 -1.22 -19.65
CA ARG A 760 -34.40 -0.80 -18.47
C ARG A 760 -33.74 0.41 -17.79
N PHE A 761 -32.43 0.36 -17.53
CA PHE A 761 -31.65 1.42 -16.91
C PHE A 761 -31.68 2.71 -17.73
N SER A 762 -31.40 2.63 -19.05
CA SER A 762 -31.33 3.79 -19.94
C SER A 762 -32.65 4.55 -20.05
N CYS A 763 -33.80 3.85 -19.89
CA CYS A 763 -35.14 4.49 -19.88
C CYS A 763 -35.36 5.41 -18.67
N LYS A 764 -34.63 5.22 -17.56
CA LYS A 764 -34.70 6.07 -16.37
C LYS A 764 -33.80 7.31 -16.44
N LEU A 765 -32.82 7.31 -17.34
CA LEU A 765 -31.89 8.43 -17.51
C LEU A 765 -32.58 9.65 -18.17
N SER A 766 -32.13 10.84 -17.75
CA SER A 766 -32.54 12.07 -18.37
C SER A 766 -32.14 12.10 -19.85
N THR A 767 -33.03 12.67 -20.69
CA THR A 767 -32.74 12.94 -22.10
C THR A 767 -32.41 14.40 -22.40
N ARG A 768 -32.11 15.19 -21.32
CA ARG A 768 -31.63 16.56 -21.50
C ARG A 768 -30.27 16.51 -22.23
N LEU A 769 -30.05 17.52 -23.08
CA LEU A 769 -28.75 17.70 -23.72
C LEU A 769 -27.75 18.33 -22.75
N ALA A 770 -26.48 18.23 -23.10
CA ALA A 770 -25.37 18.85 -22.38
C ALA A 770 -25.62 20.32 -22.01
N PHE A 771 -25.05 20.74 -20.90
CA PHE A 771 -25.13 22.15 -20.48
C PHE A 771 -24.21 23.01 -21.35
N GLU A 772 -24.64 24.22 -21.69
CA GLU A 772 -23.80 25.19 -22.40
C GLU A 772 -23.20 26.21 -21.43
N ASN A 773 -21.99 26.74 -21.77
CA ASN A 773 -21.29 27.78 -21.00
C ASN A 773 -20.79 27.35 -19.62
N VAL A 774 -20.15 26.19 -19.54
CA VAL A 774 -19.45 25.71 -18.34
C VAL A 774 -18.24 26.62 -18.01
N LYS A 775 -18.04 26.91 -16.74
CA LYS A 775 -16.88 27.69 -16.27
C LYS A 775 -15.58 26.97 -16.56
N GLU A 776 -14.61 27.76 -17.03
CA GLU A 776 -13.26 27.22 -17.22
C GLU A 776 -12.57 26.96 -15.87
N ILE A 777 -11.91 25.81 -15.74
CA ILE A 777 -11.14 25.43 -14.54
C ILE A 777 -9.93 26.34 -14.41
N PRO A 778 -9.81 27.13 -13.31
CA PRO A 778 -8.67 28.01 -13.10
C PRO A 778 -7.44 27.22 -12.65
N VAL A 779 -6.28 27.52 -13.20
CA VAL A 779 -4.98 27.01 -12.76
C VAL A 779 -4.20 28.17 -12.17
N VAL A 780 -3.79 28.08 -10.90
CA VAL A 780 -3.11 29.15 -10.17
C VAL A 780 -1.79 28.61 -9.59
N LYS A 781 -0.67 29.18 -10.02
CA LYS A 781 0.66 28.83 -9.48
C LYS A 781 0.77 29.28 -8.03
N LYS A 782 1.30 28.38 -7.18
CA LYS A 782 1.53 28.62 -5.76
C LYS A 782 2.79 27.90 -5.29
N ASN A 783 3.31 28.33 -4.13
CA ASN A 783 4.30 27.66 -3.31
C ASN A 783 3.72 27.53 -1.90
N GLU A 784 3.38 26.33 -1.47
CA GLU A 784 2.69 26.12 -0.19
C GLU A 784 3.50 25.18 0.73
N GLY A 785 3.59 25.57 2.01
CA GLY A 785 4.09 24.75 3.11
C GLY A 785 2.97 24.38 4.06
N PHE A 786 2.75 23.07 4.30
CA PHE A 786 1.73 22.56 5.21
C PHE A 786 2.39 22.03 6.48
N LYS A 787 2.11 22.67 7.61
CA LYS A 787 2.61 22.32 8.94
C LYS A 787 1.85 21.11 9.49
N THR A 788 2.59 20.15 10.01
CA THR A 788 2.05 18.95 10.65
C THR A 788 2.86 18.59 11.90
N ALA A 789 2.39 17.64 12.69
CA ALA A 789 3.14 17.08 13.81
C ALA A 789 4.18 16.01 13.38
N SER A 790 4.36 15.78 12.08
CA SER A 790 5.35 14.83 11.56
C SER A 790 6.78 15.26 11.91
N GLN A 791 7.69 14.31 12.10
CA GLN A 791 9.13 14.56 12.27
C GLN A 791 9.90 14.52 10.94
N VAL A 792 9.21 14.26 9.84
CA VAL A 792 9.77 14.12 8.49
C VAL A 792 9.03 15.02 7.51
N GLN A 793 9.65 15.23 6.34
CA GLN A 793 9.11 16.06 5.29
C GLN A 793 8.67 15.21 4.10
N TYR A 794 7.78 15.79 3.29
CA TYR A 794 7.40 15.35 1.95
C TYR A 794 7.53 16.56 1.04
N VAL A 795 8.56 16.57 0.21
CA VAL A 795 8.92 17.73 -0.61
C VAL A 795 8.62 17.43 -2.07
N ALA A 796 7.79 18.25 -2.72
CA ALA A 796 7.43 18.07 -4.12
C ALA A 796 7.60 19.32 -4.95
N THR A 797 8.00 19.13 -6.21
CA THR A 797 7.98 20.14 -7.26
C THR A 797 7.32 19.59 -8.51
N ALA A 798 6.69 20.45 -9.31
CA ALA A 798 6.05 20.04 -10.57
C ALA A 798 6.14 21.13 -11.64
N GLY A 799 6.05 20.68 -12.90
CA GLY A 799 5.96 21.58 -14.06
C GLY A 799 5.38 20.86 -15.26
N ASN A 800 5.16 21.56 -16.35
CA ASN A 800 4.58 20.98 -17.56
C ASN A 800 5.49 21.22 -18.77
N PHE A 801 6.05 20.14 -19.34
CA PHE A 801 6.97 20.23 -20.46
C PHE A 801 6.28 20.54 -21.80
N CYS A 802 4.97 20.22 -21.93
CA CYS A 802 4.20 20.58 -23.14
C CYS A 802 4.02 22.10 -23.26
N GLU A 803 3.99 22.87 -22.15
CA GLU A 803 3.96 24.33 -22.18
C GLU A 803 5.21 24.93 -22.83
N ARG A 804 6.33 24.19 -22.84
CA ARG A 804 7.59 24.58 -23.50
C ARG A 804 7.69 24.02 -24.93
N GLY A 805 6.63 23.39 -25.44
CA GLY A 805 6.57 22.85 -26.80
C GLY A 805 7.17 21.46 -26.95
N TYR A 806 7.44 20.74 -25.88
CA TYR A 806 7.90 19.34 -25.92
C TYR A 806 6.70 18.38 -26.00
N GLU A 807 6.84 17.32 -26.79
CA GLU A 807 5.86 16.26 -26.89
C GLU A 807 6.28 15.05 -26.04
N TYR A 808 5.32 14.27 -25.55
CA TYR A 808 5.62 13.05 -24.81
C TYR A 808 6.35 12.03 -25.68
N THR A 809 7.40 11.43 -25.14
CA THR A 809 8.16 10.32 -25.77
C THR A 809 8.34 9.17 -24.79
N GLY A 810 8.39 7.93 -25.32
CA GLY A 810 8.67 6.73 -24.52
C GLY A 810 10.02 6.76 -23.79
N ALA A 811 11.01 7.50 -24.30
CA ALA A 811 12.30 7.67 -23.64
C ALA A 811 12.20 8.29 -22.23
N LEU A 812 11.10 8.99 -21.90
CA LEU A 812 10.83 9.49 -20.56
C LEU A 812 10.65 8.36 -19.54
N ASN A 813 10.18 7.18 -19.94
CA ASN A 813 10.11 6.01 -19.04
C ASN A 813 11.52 5.52 -18.66
N VAL A 814 12.48 5.59 -19.60
CA VAL A 814 13.88 5.25 -19.34
C VAL A 814 14.51 6.29 -18.41
N LEU A 815 14.27 7.58 -18.67
CA LEU A 815 14.73 8.66 -17.80
C LEU A 815 14.15 8.54 -16.38
N GLN A 816 12.89 8.16 -16.25
CA GLN A 816 12.27 7.89 -14.94
C GLN A 816 12.97 6.74 -14.21
N CYS A 817 13.38 5.69 -14.93
CA CYS A 817 14.15 4.58 -14.35
C CYS A 817 15.52 5.08 -13.85
N ILE A 818 16.24 5.87 -14.66
CA ILE A 818 17.51 6.48 -14.30
C ILE A 818 17.37 7.33 -13.03
N PHE A 819 16.38 8.23 -12.98
CA PHE A 819 16.17 9.06 -11.79
C PHE A 819 15.85 8.26 -10.54
N SER A 820 14.96 7.27 -10.67
CA SER A 820 14.48 6.49 -9.52
C SER A 820 15.57 5.66 -8.85
N TYR A 821 16.60 5.23 -9.61
CA TYR A 821 17.59 4.28 -9.11
C TYR A 821 19.04 4.79 -9.11
N ASP A 822 19.30 5.96 -9.71
CA ASP A 822 20.63 6.58 -9.67
C ASP A 822 20.58 7.95 -9.03
N TYR A 823 20.10 8.96 -9.75
CA TYR A 823 20.23 10.34 -9.29
C TYR A 823 19.49 10.63 -7.97
N LEU A 824 18.20 10.34 -7.92
CA LEU A 824 17.38 10.60 -6.73
C LEU A 824 17.73 9.61 -5.62
N TRP A 825 17.91 8.33 -5.96
CA TRP A 825 18.27 7.31 -4.99
C TRP A 825 19.55 7.65 -4.25
N ILE A 826 20.60 8.03 -4.99
CA ILE A 826 21.89 8.35 -4.39
C ILE A 826 21.84 9.66 -3.58
N ASN A 827 21.23 10.72 -4.12
CA ASN A 827 21.33 12.05 -3.51
C ASN A 827 20.26 12.29 -2.45
N VAL A 828 19.01 11.83 -2.66
CA VAL A 828 17.91 12.06 -1.72
C VAL A 828 17.83 10.96 -0.66
N ARG A 829 17.98 9.67 -1.06
CA ARG A 829 17.88 8.55 -0.10
C ARG A 829 19.22 8.25 0.56
N VAL A 830 20.23 7.79 -0.21
CA VAL A 830 21.49 7.27 0.37
C VAL A 830 22.26 8.35 1.10
N LYS A 831 22.45 9.52 0.49
CA LYS A 831 23.19 10.66 1.10
C LYS A 831 22.29 11.53 1.97
N GLY A 832 21.06 11.77 1.55
CA GLY A 832 20.12 12.66 2.24
C GLY A 832 19.37 11.98 3.38
N GLY A 833 19.30 10.66 3.42
CA GLY A 833 18.63 9.89 4.49
C GLY A 833 17.11 9.81 4.37
N ALA A 834 16.53 10.21 3.25
CA ALA A 834 15.11 9.99 3.00
C ALA A 834 14.80 8.50 2.80
N TYR A 835 13.61 8.05 3.19
CA TYR A 835 13.19 6.67 2.96
C TYR A 835 12.93 6.37 1.49
N GLY A 836 12.40 7.35 0.72
CA GLY A 836 12.14 7.19 -0.70
C GLY A 836 12.14 8.49 -1.48
N CYS A 837 12.21 8.35 -2.80
CA CYS A 837 12.15 9.45 -3.73
C CYS A 837 11.53 8.97 -5.05
N MET A 838 10.70 9.81 -5.66
CA MET A 838 9.97 9.45 -6.87
C MET A 838 9.95 10.62 -7.87
N CYS A 839 9.78 10.27 -9.13
CA CYS A 839 9.47 11.24 -10.20
C CYS A 839 8.46 10.64 -11.17
N GLY A 840 7.80 11.50 -11.94
CA GLY A 840 6.87 11.06 -12.96
C GLY A 840 6.83 12.01 -14.14
N PHE A 841 6.62 11.46 -15.36
CA PHE A 841 6.47 12.19 -16.61
C PHE A 841 5.23 11.64 -17.34
N ASN A 842 4.19 12.44 -17.44
CA ASN A 842 2.90 12.02 -17.97
C ASN A 842 2.66 12.50 -19.40
N ARG A 843 1.79 11.80 -20.13
CA ARG A 843 1.37 12.22 -21.48
C ARG A 843 0.64 13.56 -21.51
N SER A 844 0.11 14.03 -20.37
CA SER A 844 -0.45 15.37 -20.23
C SER A 844 0.59 16.49 -20.22
N GLY A 845 1.88 16.16 -20.24
CA GLY A 845 3.00 17.09 -20.09
C GLY A 845 3.41 17.32 -18.63
N ASN A 846 2.64 16.87 -17.65
CA ASN A 846 2.99 17.02 -16.25
C ASN A 846 4.22 16.18 -15.90
N ALA A 847 5.18 16.82 -15.23
CA ALA A 847 6.34 16.19 -14.65
C ALA A 847 6.49 16.64 -13.20
N TYR A 848 6.89 15.73 -12.31
CA TYR A 848 7.07 16.03 -10.90
C TYR A 848 8.22 15.24 -10.28
N PHE A 849 8.75 15.77 -9.17
CA PHE A 849 9.65 15.09 -8.24
C PHE A 849 9.03 15.15 -6.84
N THR A 850 9.23 14.11 -6.03
CA THR A 850 8.78 14.11 -4.64
C THR A 850 9.66 13.21 -3.78
N SER A 851 9.83 13.57 -2.48
CA SER A 851 10.50 12.75 -1.47
C SER A 851 9.50 12.17 -0.47
N TYR A 852 9.87 11.06 0.16
CA TYR A 852 9.05 10.33 1.13
C TYR A 852 9.81 10.11 2.42
N ARG A 853 9.25 10.56 3.55
CA ARG A 853 9.86 10.51 4.88
C ARG A 853 11.29 11.06 4.86
N ASP A 854 11.40 12.31 4.43
CA ASP A 854 12.66 13.01 4.19
C ASP A 854 13.04 13.84 5.44
N PRO A 855 14.24 13.70 6.00
CA PRO A 855 14.70 14.57 7.10
C PRO A 855 15.02 15.99 6.61
N ASN A 856 15.18 16.21 5.29
CA ASN A 856 15.55 17.47 4.67
C ASN A 856 14.35 18.13 3.98
N LEU A 857 14.48 19.45 3.69
CA LEU A 857 13.46 20.21 2.96
C LEU A 857 14.10 21.01 1.81
N LEU A 858 14.84 22.06 2.11
CA LEU A 858 15.43 22.92 1.09
C LEU A 858 16.58 22.25 0.36
N GLU A 859 17.34 21.44 1.04
CA GLU A 859 18.44 20.65 0.47
C GLU A 859 17.91 19.68 -0.61
N THR A 860 16.80 19.03 -0.33
CA THR A 860 16.14 18.13 -1.31
C THR A 860 15.62 18.92 -2.51
N TYR A 861 15.09 20.11 -2.29
CA TYR A 861 14.63 20.96 -3.38
C TYR A 861 15.80 21.44 -4.28
N GLU A 862 16.98 21.75 -3.71
CA GLU A 862 18.19 22.06 -4.51
C GLU A 862 18.65 20.86 -5.34
N ILE A 863 18.58 19.62 -4.80
CA ILE A 863 18.86 18.41 -5.57
C ILE A 863 17.93 18.31 -6.79
N TYR A 864 16.63 18.63 -6.64
CA TYR A 864 15.72 18.64 -7.79
C TYR A 864 16.13 19.68 -8.84
N LYS A 865 16.56 20.87 -8.45
CA LYS A 865 17.02 21.92 -9.36
C LYS A 865 18.29 21.55 -10.14
N GLU A 866 19.14 20.72 -9.58
CA GLU A 866 20.36 20.21 -10.24
C GLU A 866 20.09 19.05 -11.22
N ALA A 867 18.90 18.43 -11.19
CA ALA A 867 18.55 17.29 -12.03
C ALA A 867 18.72 17.53 -13.55
N PRO A 868 18.41 18.73 -14.13
CA PRO A 868 18.66 18.99 -15.54
C PRO A 868 20.14 18.93 -15.93
N ASP A 869 21.06 19.37 -15.06
CA ASP A 869 22.50 19.32 -15.31
C ASP A 869 23.04 17.89 -15.28
N TYR A 870 22.51 17.06 -14.38
CA TYR A 870 22.78 15.63 -14.40
C TYR A 870 22.39 15.01 -15.74
N VAL A 871 21.18 15.30 -16.25
CA VAL A 871 20.72 14.78 -17.55
C VAL A 871 21.60 15.26 -18.71
N ARG A 872 22.03 16.55 -18.73
CA ARG A 872 22.93 17.08 -19.76
C ARG A 872 24.29 16.38 -19.79
N SER A 873 24.78 15.98 -18.63
CA SER A 873 26.06 15.30 -18.47
C SER A 873 25.95 13.79 -18.43
N PHE A 874 24.75 13.23 -18.67
CA PHE A 874 24.49 11.80 -18.56
C PHE A 874 25.40 11.00 -19.49
N GLU A 875 26.12 10.05 -18.92
CA GLU A 875 26.94 9.06 -19.62
C GLU A 875 26.58 7.66 -19.09
N ALA A 876 26.45 6.73 -19.98
CA ALA A 876 26.23 5.31 -19.66
C ALA A 876 26.83 4.44 -20.76
N ASP A 877 27.36 3.29 -20.38
CA ASP A 877 27.80 2.30 -21.34
C ASP A 877 26.59 1.49 -21.89
N GLU A 878 26.84 0.55 -22.81
CA GLU A 878 25.82 -0.30 -23.42
C GLU A 878 25.10 -1.16 -22.37
N ARG A 879 25.82 -1.64 -21.35
CA ARG A 879 25.27 -2.48 -20.28
C ARG A 879 24.32 -1.68 -19.39
N ASP A 880 24.71 -0.48 -18.99
CA ASP A 880 23.87 0.38 -18.15
C ASP A 880 22.62 0.84 -18.89
N MET A 881 22.76 1.26 -20.17
CA MET A 881 21.58 1.60 -20.97
C MET A 881 20.62 0.42 -21.10
N MET A 882 21.13 -0.80 -21.27
CA MET A 882 20.33 -2.01 -21.33
C MET A 882 19.53 -2.24 -20.04
N LYS A 883 20.15 -2.03 -18.86
CA LYS A 883 19.46 -2.11 -17.55
C LYS A 883 18.28 -1.14 -17.48
N TYR A 884 18.50 0.13 -17.79
CA TYR A 884 17.42 1.14 -17.74
C TYR A 884 16.29 0.86 -18.72
N ILE A 885 16.61 0.37 -19.92
CA ILE A 885 15.60 -0.04 -20.92
C ILE A 885 14.78 -1.21 -20.36
N ILE A 886 15.44 -2.24 -19.80
CA ILE A 886 14.75 -3.41 -19.22
C ILE A 886 13.84 -2.98 -18.06
N GLY A 887 14.33 -2.15 -17.13
CA GLY A 887 13.52 -1.64 -16.04
C GLY A 887 12.35 -0.77 -16.48
N ALA A 888 12.49 0.01 -17.56
CA ALA A 888 11.38 0.75 -18.15
C ALA A 888 10.34 -0.20 -18.79
N ILE A 889 10.76 -1.23 -19.49
CA ILE A 889 9.88 -2.26 -20.09
C ILE A 889 9.17 -3.06 -18.99
N SER A 890 9.85 -3.42 -17.91
CA SER A 890 9.23 -4.13 -16.77
C SER A 890 7.98 -3.41 -16.24
N ARG A 891 8.06 -2.08 -16.10
CA ARG A 891 6.90 -1.28 -15.67
C ARG A 891 5.77 -1.27 -16.72
N MET A 892 6.11 -1.25 -18.01
CA MET A 892 5.13 -1.25 -19.10
C MET A 892 4.44 -2.61 -19.24
N ASP A 893 5.12 -3.70 -18.92
CA ASP A 893 4.66 -5.08 -19.09
C ASP A 893 4.11 -5.68 -17.77
N SER A 894 3.89 -4.87 -16.74
CA SER A 894 3.29 -5.35 -15.49
C SER A 894 2.00 -6.14 -15.77
N PRO A 895 1.83 -7.35 -15.20
CA PRO A 895 0.64 -8.17 -15.42
C PRO A 895 -0.62 -7.42 -14.99
N LEU A 896 -1.66 -7.54 -15.80
CA LEU A 896 -2.96 -6.95 -15.49
C LEU A 896 -3.95 -8.05 -15.12
N THR A 897 -4.71 -7.83 -14.06
CA THR A 897 -5.89 -8.65 -13.78
C THR A 897 -6.94 -8.42 -14.87
N PRO A 898 -7.92 -9.32 -15.08
CA PRO A 898 -8.95 -9.13 -16.10
C PRO A 898 -9.67 -7.78 -16.00
N SER A 899 -9.99 -7.34 -14.79
CA SER A 899 -10.60 -6.02 -14.55
C SER A 899 -9.66 -4.88 -14.96
N ALA A 900 -8.37 -4.98 -14.60
CA ALA A 900 -7.37 -3.97 -14.92
C ALA A 900 -7.09 -3.89 -16.43
N ASP A 901 -7.14 -5.01 -17.14
CA ASP A 901 -6.95 -5.07 -18.60
C ASP A 901 -8.12 -4.40 -19.36
N GLY A 902 -9.36 -4.66 -18.93
CA GLY A 902 -10.52 -3.96 -19.45
C GLY A 902 -10.46 -2.44 -19.18
N ASN A 903 -10.04 -2.06 -17.97
CA ASN A 903 -9.86 -0.65 -17.64
C ASN A 903 -8.72 0.03 -18.41
N PHE A 904 -7.60 -0.66 -18.63
CA PHE A 904 -6.52 -0.19 -19.50
C PHE A 904 -7.03 0.13 -20.92
N SER A 905 -7.85 -0.77 -21.47
CA SER A 905 -8.45 -0.60 -22.80
C SER A 905 -9.46 0.57 -22.84
N LEU A 906 -10.24 0.78 -21.76
CA LEU A 906 -11.09 1.96 -21.58
C LEU A 906 -10.26 3.26 -21.55
N ILE A 907 -9.19 3.30 -20.74
CA ILE A 907 -8.32 4.48 -20.64
C ILE A 907 -7.72 4.81 -22.00
N CYS A 908 -7.20 3.84 -22.74
CA CYS A 908 -6.69 4.07 -24.10
C CYS A 908 -7.76 4.67 -25.02
N TYR A 909 -9.00 4.17 -24.95
CA TYR A 909 -10.12 4.72 -25.71
C TYR A 909 -10.40 6.19 -25.34
N LEU A 910 -10.46 6.51 -24.06
CA LEU A 910 -10.72 7.88 -23.57
C LEU A 910 -9.59 8.85 -23.94
N MET A 911 -8.35 8.38 -23.91
CA MET A 911 -7.17 9.14 -24.32
C MET A 911 -7.09 9.36 -25.85
N GLY A 912 -7.75 8.52 -26.64
CA GLY A 912 -7.61 8.50 -28.09
C GLY A 912 -6.29 7.87 -28.55
N ILE A 913 -5.77 6.89 -27.78
CA ILE A 913 -4.54 6.14 -28.06
C ILE A 913 -4.90 4.83 -28.76
N ASP A 914 -4.17 4.48 -29.80
CA ASP A 914 -4.30 3.23 -30.54
C ASP A 914 -3.07 2.32 -30.37
N ASP A 915 -3.13 1.12 -30.96
CA ASP A 915 -2.03 0.14 -30.92
C ASP A 915 -0.72 0.69 -31.52
N ALA A 916 -0.81 1.59 -32.51
CA ALA A 916 0.37 2.19 -33.13
C ALA A 916 1.05 3.19 -32.17
N ASP A 917 0.28 3.91 -31.37
CA ASP A 917 0.81 4.81 -30.34
C ASP A 917 1.51 4.03 -29.21
N LEU A 918 0.96 2.89 -28.81
CA LEU A 918 1.57 2.01 -27.80
C LEU A 918 2.87 1.39 -28.35
N GLN A 919 2.85 0.92 -29.61
CA GLN A 919 4.05 0.37 -30.25
C GLN A 919 5.14 1.43 -30.41
N ARG A 920 4.79 2.65 -30.85
CA ARG A 920 5.75 3.75 -30.95
C ARG A 920 6.40 4.05 -29.61
N THR A 921 5.63 4.13 -28.53
CA THR A 921 6.17 4.35 -27.18
C THR A 921 7.17 3.25 -26.80
N ARG A 922 6.84 2.00 -27.11
CA ARG A 922 7.72 0.86 -26.85
C ARG A 922 9.00 0.93 -27.68
N ASP A 923 8.88 1.24 -28.97
CA ASP A 923 10.03 1.38 -29.87
C ASP A 923 10.98 2.51 -29.41
N GLU A 924 10.43 3.62 -28.90
CA GLU A 924 11.20 4.73 -28.32
C GLU A 924 11.93 4.34 -27.03
N VAL A 925 11.33 3.48 -26.19
CA VAL A 925 12.00 2.90 -25.01
C VAL A 925 13.14 1.98 -25.45
N LEU A 926 12.87 1.03 -26.36
CA LEU A 926 13.87 0.07 -26.82
C LEU A 926 15.02 0.73 -27.60
N GLY A 927 14.75 1.88 -28.24
CA GLY A 927 15.73 2.67 -28.99
C GLY A 927 16.45 3.76 -28.19
N ALA A 928 16.28 3.83 -26.87
CA ALA A 928 16.89 4.86 -26.05
C ALA A 928 18.42 4.72 -26.01
N THR A 929 19.11 5.85 -26.20
CA THR A 929 20.58 5.95 -26.11
C THR A 929 20.98 7.08 -25.17
N PRO A 930 22.25 7.17 -24.70
CA PRO A 930 22.70 8.31 -23.89
C PRO A 930 22.44 9.66 -24.54
N GLU A 931 22.53 9.76 -25.87
CA GLU A 931 22.23 10.97 -26.62
C GLU A 931 20.74 11.35 -26.52
N VAL A 932 19.85 10.38 -26.64
CA VAL A 932 18.40 10.58 -26.48
C VAL A 932 18.10 11.07 -25.07
N ILE A 933 18.69 10.44 -24.05
CA ILE A 933 18.49 10.83 -22.64
C ILE A 933 18.98 12.26 -22.41
N ARG A 934 20.20 12.64 -22.86
CA ARG A 934 20.69 14.03 -22.79
C ARG A 934 19.73 15.03 -23.43
N GLY A 935 19.08 14.63 -24.51
CA GLY A 935 18.05 15.44 -25.19
C GLY A 935 16.81 15.73 -24.34
N LEU A 936 16.60 14.99 -23.25
CA LEU A 936 15.45 15.19 -22.36
C LEU A 936 15.71 16.24 -21.24
N ALA A 937 16.88 16.87 -21.18
CA ALA A 937 17.19 17.84 -20.14
C ALA A 937 16.16 18.99 -20.09
N GLY A 938 15.67 19.47 -21.24
CA GLY A 938 14.64 20.52 -21.30
C GLY A 938 13.28 20.09 -20.71
N TYR A 939 12.95 18.80 -20.73
CA TYR A 939 11.74 18.25 -20.08
C TYR A 939 11.88 18.33 -18.56
N VAL A 940 13.07 18.03 -18.05
CA VAL A 940 13.36 18.09 -16.61
C VAL A 940 13.42 19.53 -16.12
N GLU A 941 14.02 20.44 -16.92
CA GLU A 941 13.97 21.87 -16.64
C GLU A 941 12.53 22.38 -16.50
N ALA A 942 11.63 21.90 -17.36
CA ALA A 942 10.22 22.27 -17.28
C ALA A 942 9.57 21.85 -15.97
N ALA A 943 10.04 20.77 -15.37
CA ALA A 943 9.54 20.29 -14.07
C ALA A 943 10.02 21.15 -12.88
N VAL A 944 11.25 21.68 -12.93
CA VAL A 944 11.91 22.32 -11.77
C VAL A 944 12.02 23.84 -11.84
N ASP A 945 12.02 24.43 -13.06
CA ASP A 945 12.13 25.89 -13.26
C ASP A 945 10.79 26.63 -13.06
N GLY A 946 9.71 25.91 -12.79
CA GLY A 946 8.37 26.47 -12.66
C GLY A 946 8.16 27.31 -11.40
N ASP A 947 9.10 27.29 -10.49
CA ASP A 947 8.98 27.87 -9.14
C ASP A 947 7.71 27.38 -8.44
N VAL A 948 7.44 26.09 -8.55
CA VAL A 948 6.30 25.41 -7.96
C VAL A 948 6.82 24.41 -6.94
N ILE A 949 6.54 24.66 -5.67
CA ILE A 949 6.92 23.77 -4.58
C ILE A 949 5.72 23.52 -3.66
N CYS A 950 5.57 22.30 -3.21
CA CYS A 950 4.69 21.95 -2.12
C CYS A 950 5.47 21.10 -1.12
N ALA A 951 5.43 21.48 0.15
CA ALA A 951 6.02 20.70 1.23
C ALA A 951 4.98 20.46 2.32
N ILE A 952 4.95 19.21 2.82
CA ILE A 952 4.13 18.79 3.97
C ILE A 952 5.08 18.22 5.01
N GLY A 953 5.03 18.66 6.27
CA GLY A 953 5.95 18.11 7.25
C GLY A 953 6.03 18.85 8.56
N ASP A 954 7.17 18.68 9.22
CA ASP A 954 7.49 19.23 10.54
C ASP A 954 7.23 20.73 10.62
N GLU A 955 6.46 21.13 11.66
CA GLU A 955 6.05 22.51 11.83
C GLU A 955 7.22 23.48 11.94
N ALA A 956 8.30 23.11 12.65
CA ALA A 956 9.46 23.96 12.86
C ALA A 956 10.27 24.11 11.56
N ARG A 957 10.49 22.99 10.82
CA ARG A 957 11.19 23.00 9.53
C ARG A 957 10.47 23.84 8.48
N ILE A 958 9.13 23.71 8.40
CA ILE A 958 8.32 24.54 7.49
C ILE A 958 8.38 26.01 7.87
N GLU A 959 8.32 26.35 9.17
CA GLU A 959 8.42 27.73 9.63
C GLU A 959 9.81 28.33 9.36
N ASP A 960 10.88 27.58 9.58
CA ASP A 960 12.27 28.01 9.31
C ASP A 960 12.48 28.26 7.80
N ALA A 961 11.81 27.47 6.94
CA ALA A 961 11.86 27.58 5.48
C ALA A 961 10.77 28.51 4.90
N LYS A 962 10.04 29.27 5.70
CA LYS A 962 8.85 30.04 5.27
C LYS A 962 9.11 31.00 4.10
N ASP A 963 10.32 31.51 3.95
CA ASP A 963 10.68 32.42 2.86
C ASP A 963 10.68 31.73 1.47
N ALA A 964 10.68 30.37 1.44
CA ALA A 964 10.56 29.58 0.21
C ALA A 964 9.10 29.43 -0.25
N PHE A 965 8.14 29.73 0.62
CA PHE A 965 6.71 29.56 0.36
C PHE A 965 6.01 30.90 0.19
N THR A 966 5.03 30.97 -0.72
CA THR A 966 4.10 32.10 -0.81
C THR A 966 3.04 32.03 0.29
N GLU A 967 2.76 30.85 0.81
CA GLU A 967 1.78 30.60 1.84
C GLU A 967 2.19 29.42 2.72
N VAL A 968 2.12 29.60 4.04
CA VAL A 968 2.32 28.54 5.03
C VAL A 968 1.02 28.31 5.77
N LYS A 969 0.58 27.06 5.87
CA LYS A 969 -0.74 26.68 6.38
C LYS A 969 -0.65 25.58 7.44
N SER A 970 -1.60 25.60 8.36
CA SER A 970 -1.94 24.49 9.25
C SER A 970 -3.36 24.06 8.88
N VAL A 971 -3.48 23.06 8.00
CA VAL A 971 -4.75 22.63 7.40
C VAL A 971 -5.26 21.35 8.06
N PHE A 972 -4.34 20.50 8.51
CA PHE A 972 -4.64 19.17 9.06
C PHE A 972 -4.77 19.20 10.58
#